data_e94d1a07e074884ca7cbbd5a19f44e91
#
_entry.id   e94d1a07e074884ca7cbbd5a19f44e91
#
_cell.length_a   1.000
_cell.length_b   1.000
_cell.length_c   1.000
_cell.angle_alpha   90.00
_cell.angle_beta   90.00
_cell.angle_gamma   90.00
#
_symmetry.space_group_name_H-M   'P 1'
#
loop_
_entity.id
_entity.type
_entity.pdbx_description
1 polymer ?
#
loop_
_entity_poly.entity_id
_entity_poly.type
_entity_poly.pdbx_seq_one_letter_code
_entity_poly.pdbx_strand_id
1 'polypeptide(L)'
;MRKLLPLLISVIFISCQTSNTNNLWPTIEPLPLNEDIEKQIDEILPKLTLEQKVGQVIQGDSDSVTPEDVKKYRLGSVLSGGNSAPGPLPYAETKSWLEMADKYFMASLEDDDVEIAIPIIWGIDAVHGHANLKGAIIFPHNIGLGATNNPDLIEKIAKITAYELTVSGHDWTFAPTLAVPKDIRWGRSYEGFSEDPNIVKSYGDRIVIGLQGQFGSKEFMGDGKVISSAKHFLADGATVNGVDQGDAIISEKELSDVHAAGYYSSIPAGVQTVMASFSSWKGRKLHGDKELLTDVLKGKMGFNGFIVGDWNGHGQVPGCINTDCPQSLNAGLDMYMAPDSWKGLYESTLKHVKDGTISMERLDDAVRRILRVKLASGIFEKGLPSSRVNAGDVSKLALPENRKIARQAVRESMVLLKNNNQTLPIDPSKNILVIGDGAQRITKATGGWTLSWQGNNHSNDEFPNATSILDGIEEIVNKSGGKMFFSENGDFSNEVDVVVAVYGEDPYAEFQGDRENLDFISNEFDTKILENYKNQGVPVVSVFLSGRPMWTNPEINNSDSFIAAWLPGSEGGGIADLLFRVDPTYDFTGRLSFSWPSKALVSENNEKLFELGYGLSYDSNLIVDSLPEDSGLEDSGLASTGQFYSKGAVVPPWKLWLISGDLEKQIASFPTSVGGLIISKTDHLAQEDALRINWTIGEETRYSPSDDGDYFRISTEQPDNMTRQSNGAMKLAFNAKSFSGSNEVIRVGQCDITLNCNKTLEIEINNEWTEYLISLKDFENLGIDMSSITSSMLIMANPGVDIGISNIRLE
;
A
#
# COMPACT_ATOMS: atom_id res chain seq x y z
N MET A 1 -87.88 -1.82 -38.60
CA MET A 1 -87.39 -2.22 -37.30
C MET A 1 -85.86 -2.19 -37.35
N ARG A 2 -85.24 -1.07 -36.91
CA ARG A 2 -83.82 -0.91 -36.85
C ARG A 2 -83.40 -1.23 -35.43
N LYS A 3 -82.47 -2.24 -35.26
CA LYS A 3 -81.87 -2.55 -33.95
C LYS A 3 -80.64 -1.65 -33.75
N LEU A 4 -80.69 -0.82 -32.72
CA LEU A 4 -79.48 -0.08 -32.21
C LEU A 4 -78.61 -1.06 -31.44
N LEU A 5 -77.31 -1.06 -31.78
CA LEU A 5 -76.24 -1.74 -31.06
C LEU A 5 -75.54 -0.72 -30.16
N PRO A 6 -75.38 -0.97 -28.87
CA PRO A 6 -74.59 -0.01 -28.00
C PRO A 6 -73.13 -0.20 -28.21
N LEU A 7 -72.41 0.89 -28.46
CA LEU A 7 -70.97 0.98 -28.53
C LEU A 7 -70.38 0.95 -27.10
N LEU A 8 -69.66 -0.10 -26.69
CA LEU A 8 -68.97 -0.16 -25.45
C LEU A 8 -67.63 0.56 -25.62
N ILE A 9 -67.46 1.71 -25.00
CA ILE A 9 -66.17 2.43 -24.89
C ILE A 9 -65.42 1.83 -23.75
N SER A 10 -64.37 0.99 -24.03
CA SER A 10 -63.40 0.55 -23.06
C SER A 10 -62.40 1.67 -22.76
N VAL A 11 -62.53 2.29 -21.61
CA VAL A 11 -61.51 3.21 -21.07
C VAL A 11 -60.35 2.36 -20.58
N ILE A 12 -59.24 2.34 -21.33
CA ILE A 12 -57.99 1.78 -20.89
C ILE A 12 -57.39 2.77 -19.90
N PHE A 13 -57.46 2.41 -18.59
CA PHE A 13 -56.63 3.07 -17.58
C PHE A 13 -55.19 2.59 -17.82
N ILE A 14 -54.36 3.45 -18.42
CA ILE A 14 -52.90 3.33 -18.35
C ILE A 14 -52.52 3.71 -16.91
N SER A 15 -52.37 2.71 -16.04
CA SER A 15 -51.69 2.97 -14.77
C SER A 15 -50.25 3.26 -15.14
N CYS A 16 -49.82 4.49 -15.00
CA CYS A 16 -48.41 4.82 -14.80
C CYS A 16 -47.97 4.07 -13.55
N GLN A 17 -47.34 2.92 -13.74
CA GLN A 17 -46.47 2.37 -12.73
C GLN A 17 -45.36 3.42 -12.58
N THR A 18 -45.44 4.24 -11.57
CA THR A 18 -44.27 4.88 -11.02
C THR A 18 -43.30 3.75 -10.70
N SER A 19 -42.23 3.65 -11.49
CA SER A 19 -41.09 2.85 -11.13
C SER A 19 -40.70 3.24 -9.72
N ASN A 20 -40.93 2.36 -8.75
CA ASN A 20 -40.23 2.43 -7.49
C ASN A 20 -38.74 2.46 -7.86
N THR A 21 -38.12 3.61 -7.80
CA THR A 21 -36.70 3.72 -7.77
C THR A 21 -36.31 2.94 -6.52
N ASN A 22 -35.89 1.68 -6.68
CA ASN A 22 -35.30 0.92 -5.61
C ASN A 22 -34.21 1.79 -4.99
N ASN A 23 -34.37 2.14 -3.73
CA ASN A 23 -33.39 2.92 -3.00
C ASN A 23 -32.20 1.99 -2.76
N LEU A 24 -31.24 1.98 -3.72
CA LEU A 24 -30.08 1.08 -3.71
C LEU A 24 -29.15 1.33 -2.52
N TRP A 25 -29.20 2.56 -1.99
CA TRP A 25 -28.38 2.96 -0.86
C TRP A 25 -29.22 2.95 0.42
N PRO A 26 -28.80 2.27 1.50
CA PRO A 26 -29.51 2.31 2.77
C PRO A 26 -29.49 3.70 3.36
N THR A 27 -30.58 4.09 3.99
CA THR A 27 -30.60 5.30 4.82
C THR A 27 -30.11 4.94 6.21
N ILE A 28 -29.06 5.60 6.64
CA ILE A 28 -28.51 5.48 7.99
C ILE A 28 -28.87 6.77 8.73
N GLU A 29 -29.48 6.63 9.92
CA GLU A 29 -29.74 7.79 10.77
C GLU A 29 -28.41 8.43 11.19
N PRO A 30 -28.24 9.75 10.96
CA PRO A 30 -27.05 10.45 11.40
C PRO A 30 -26.86 10.32 12.92
N LEU A 31 -25.63 10.13 13.35
CA LEU A 31 -25.32 10.16 14.78
C LEU A 31 -25.67 11.53 15.37
N PRO A 32 -26.14 11.58 16.63
CA PRO A 32 -26.49 12.83 17.27
C PRO A 32 -25.26 13.74 17.38
N LEU A 33 -25.45 15.00 17.03
CA LEU A 33 -24.42 16.02 17.21
C LEU A 33 -24.34 16.42 18.68
N ASN A 34 -23.12 16.72 19.15
CA ASN A 34 -22.91 17.25 20.49
C ASN A 34 -23.26 18.75 20.48
N GLU A 35 -24.34 19.13 21.21
CA GLU A 35 -24.84 20.51 21.23
C GLU A 35 -23.81 21.53 21.72
N ASP A 36 -22.93 21.14 22.68
CA ASP A 36 -21.89 22.02 23.18
C ASP A 36 -20.80 22.27 22.11
N ILE A 37 -20.45 21.23 21.35
CA ILE A 37 -19.51 21.36 20.22
C ILE A 37 -20.10 22.24 19.13
N GLU A 38 -21.35 22.00 18.71
CA GLU A 38 -21.99 22.80 17.68
C GLU A 38 -22.09 24.27 18.08
N LYS A 39 -22.41 24.56 19.36
CA LYS A 39 -22.39 25.91 19.90
C LYS A 39 -21.01 26.57 19.83
N GLN A 40 -19.95 25.83 20.18
CA GLN A 40 -18.58 26.33 20.05
C GLN A 40 -18.25 26.64 18.58
N ILE A 41 -18.65 25.77 17.63
CA ILE A 41 -18.45 26.02 16.21
C ILE A 41 -19.18 27.30 15.76
N ASP A 42 -20.42 27.51 16.22
CA ASP A 42 -21.20 28.72 15.92
C ASP A 42 -20.55 30.00 16.48
N GLU A 43 -19.77 29.90 17.54
CA GLU A 43 -18.97 31.00 18.11
C GLU A 43 -17.64 31.20 17.37
N ILE A 44 -16.98 30.12 16.87
CA ILE A 44 -15.68 30.17 16.22
C ILE A 44 -15.79 30.56 14.74
N LEU A 45 -16.63 29.86 13.97
CA LEU A 45 -16.69 29.95 12.52
C LEU A 45 -16.89 31.38 11.97
N PRO A 46 -17.75 32.26 12.56
CA PRO A 46 -17.90 33.62 12.10
C PRO A 46 -16.68 34.52 12.34
N LYS A 47 -15.77 34.13 13.25
CA LYS A 47 -14.56 34.88 13.60
C LYS A 47 -13.38 34.53 12.71
N LEU A 48 -13.46 33.44 11.96
CA LEU A 48 -12.42 33.04 11.05
C LEU A 48 -12.38 33.93 9.82
N THR A 49 -11.17 34.40 9.49
CA THR A 49 -10.93 35.06 8.20
C THR A 49 -11.12 34.10 7.03
N LEU A 50 -11.30 34.65 5.82
CA LEU A 50 -11.38 33.81 4.63
C LEU A 50 -10.10 32.96 4.43
N GLU A 51 -8.96 33.58 4.69
CA GLU A 51 -7.64 32.96 4.61
C GLU A 51 -7.51 31.78 5.60
N GLN A 52 -8.01 31.91 6.82
CA GLN A 52 -8.08 30.82 7.79
C GLN A 52 -9.00 29.69 7.33
N LYS A 53 -10.19 30.02 6.83
CA LYS A 53 -11.14 29.01 6.33
C LYS A 53 -10.53 28.19 5.18
N VAL A 54 -9.84 28.85 4.25
CA VAL A 54 -9.15 28.17 3.15
C VAL A 54 -8.00 27.32 3.67
N GLY A 55 -7.22 27.81 4.63
CA GLY A 55 -6.17 27.01 5.24
C GLY A 55 -6.69 25.74 5.92
N GLN A 56 -7.84 25.82 6.60
CA GLN A 56 -8.42 24.65 7.28
C GLN A 56 -8.83 23.51 6.34
N VAL A 57 -9.12 23.77 5.07
CA VAL A 57 -9.47 22.72 4.10
C VAL A 57 -8.27 22.16 3.33
N ILE A 58 -7.04 22.44 3.80
CA ILE A 58 -5.80 21.99 3.16
C ILE A 58 -4.94 21.21 4.15
N GLN A 59 -4.47 20.05 3.71
CA GLN A 59 -3.49 19.21 4.36
C GLN A 59 -2.25 19.08 3.45
N GLY A 60 -1.08 19.47 3.94
CA GLY A 60 0.20 19.29 3.28
C GLY A 60 1.05 18.20 3.93
N ASP A 61 2.08 17.73 3.24
CA ASP A 61 2.99 16.72 3.79
C ASP A 61 4.13 17.34 4.58
N SER A 62 4.61 16.66 5.62
CA SER A 62 5.67 17.11 6.52
C SER A 62 7.01 17.38 5.82
N ASP A 63 7.26 16.76 4.66
CA ASP A 63 8.47 17.02 3.88
C ASP A 63 8.40 18.33 3.07
N SER A 64 7.19 18.88 2.87
CA SER A 64 6.97 20.10 2.10
C SER A 64 6.48 21.29 2.90
N VAL A 65 5.99 21.04 4.13
CA VAL A 65 5.41 22.06 5.02
C VAL A 65 6.36 22.41 6.15
N THR A 66 6.64 23.69 6.35
CA THR A 66 7.40 24.18 7.52
C THR A 66 6.46 24.68 8.62
N PRO A 67 6.92 24.82 9.89
CA PRO A 67 6.12 25.48 10.94
C PRO A 67 5.70 26.89 10.57
N GLU A 68 6.56 27.66 9.87
CA GLU A 68 6.27 29.00 9.37
C GLU A 68 5.15 28.99 8.34
N ASP A 69 5.09 27.96 7.49
CA ASP A 69 4.00 27.76 6.55
C ASP A 69 2.69 27.47 7.29
N VAL A 70 2.70 26.64 8.34
CA VAL A 70 1.51 26.38 9.17
C VAL A 70 0.96 27.67 9.75
N LYS A 71 1.81 28.53 10.35
CA LYS A 71 1.42 29.83 10.86
C LYS A 71 0.84 30.72 9.75
N LYS A 72 1.59 30.88 8.66
CA LYS A 72 1.27 31.80 7.58
C LYS A 72 -0.03 31.47 6.84
N TYR A 73 -0.21 30.17 6.49
CA TYR A 73 -1.34 29.72 5.67
C TYR A 73 -2.48 29.14 6.50
N ARG A 74 -2.32 29.05 7.83
CA ARG A 74 -3.34 28.54 8.77
C ARG A 74 -3.87 27.15 8.38
N LEU A 75 -2.94 26.25 7.98
CA LEU A 75 -3.26 24.93 7.50
C LEU A 75 -4.09 24.12 8.51
N GLY A 76 -5.07 23.38 8.02
CA GLY A 76 -5.94 22.56 8.85
C GLY A 76 -5.26 21.29 9.38
N SER A 77 -4.35 20.75 8.60
CA SER A 77 -3.65 19.52 8.90
C SER A 77 -2.28 19.46 8.25
N VAL A 78 -1.41 18.65 8.84
CA VAL A 78 -0.19 18.10 8.22
C VAL A 78 -0.29 16.58 8.29
N LEU A 79 0.22 15.90 7.28
CA LEU A 79 0.41 14.44 7.31
C LEU A 79 1.90 14.09 7.20
N SER A 80 2.23 12.89 7.62
CA SER A 80 3.46 12.21 7.23
C SER A 80 3.06 10.95 6.50
N GLY A 81 3.13 10.99 5.17
CA GLY A 81 2.67 9.92 4.29
C GLY A 81 3.84 9.18 3.65
N GLY A 82 3.64 7.89 3.38
CA GLY A 82 4.60 7.09 2.66
C GLY A 82 5.99 7.10 3.30
N ASN A 83 6.90 7.90 2.75
CA ASN A 83 8.28 7.98 3.19
C ASN A 83 8.61 9.23 4.01
N SER A 84 7.62 10.08 4.32
CA SER A 84 7.85 11.33 5.04
C SER A 84 8.01 11.10 6.54
N ALA A 85 9.17 11.45 7.08
CA ALA A 85 9.48 11.34 8.50
C ALA A 85 10.49 12.41 8.94
N PRO A 86 10.60 12.73 10.25
CA PRO A 86 11.60 13.66 10.74
C PRO A 86 13.02 13.17 10.48
N GLY A 87 13.72 13.76 9.52
CA GLY A 87 15.11 13.42 9.18
C GLY A 87 15.26 12.80 7.80
N PRO A 88 16.42 12.19 7.50
CA PRO A 88 16.73 11.71 6.15
C PRO A 88 16.23 10.29 5.85
N LEU A 89 15.65 9.61 6.85
CA LEU A 89 15.12 8.23 6.71
C LEU A 89 13.60 8.26 6.67
N PRO A 90 12.95 7.28 6.03
CA PRO A 90 11.48 7.21 5.95
C PRO A 90 10.81 6.84 7.28
N TYR A 91 11.55 6.70 8.35
CA TYR A 91 11.10 6.44 9.72
C TYR A 91 11.95 7.22 10.72
N ALA A 92 11.46 7.42 11.93
CA ALA A 92 12.20 8.18 12.94
C ALA A 92 11.98 7.63 14.35
N GLU A 93 12.86 8.04 15.26
CA GLU A 93 12.73 7.79 16.70
C GLU A 93 11.61 8.66 17.29
N THR A 94 10.95 8.17 18.33
CA THR A 94 9.83 8.84 19.02
C THR A 94 10.11 10.31 19.35
N LYS A 95 11.34 10.63 19.78
CA LYS A 95 11.73 11.99 20.13
C LYS A 95 11.63 12.94 18.93
N SER A 96 12.12 12.52 17.78
CA SER A 96 12.10 13.35 16.55
C SER A 96 10.67 13.61 16.09
N TRP A 97 9.80 12.62 16.19
CA TRP A 97 8.37 12.76 15.90
C TRP A 97 7.72 13.81 16.80
N LEU A 98 7.96 13.75 18.13
CA LEU A 98 7.38 14.71 19.08
C LEU A 98 7.93 16.12 18.90
N GLU A 99 9.23 16.28 18.63
CA GLU A 99 9.82 17.60 18.36
C GLU A 99 9.22 18.25 17.11
N MET A 100 8.91 17.48 16.09
CA MET A 100 8.21 17.97 14.89
C MET A 100 6.76 18.31 15.19
N ALA A 101 6.03 17.42 15.87
CA ALA A 101 4.65 17.64 16.29
C ALA A 101 4.49 18.92 17.11
N ASP A 102 5.35 19.14 18.10
CA ASP A 102 5.31 20.35 18.94
C ASP A 102 5.52 21.63 18.13
N LYS A 103 6.47 21.62 17.17
CA LYS A 103 6.72 22.77 16.31
C LYS A 103 5.50 23.14 15.45
N TYR A 104 4.87 22.15 14.83
CA TYR A 104 3.64 22.38 14.04
C TYR A 104 2.49 22.85 14.92
N PHE A 105 2.30 22.22 16.08
CA PHE A 105 1.23 22.57 17.01
C PHE A 105 1.39 23.98 17.54
N MET A 106 2.59 24.38 18.00
CA MET A 106 2.88 25.74 18.46
C MET A 106 2.64 26.76 17.35
N ALA A 107 3.15 26.50 16.14
CA ALA A 107 2.97 27.42 15.01
C ALA A 107 1.48 27.62 14.64
N SER A 108 0.65 26.60 14.81
CA SER A 108 -0.80 26.71 14.56
C SER A 108 -1.55 27.55 15.58
N LEU A 109 -0.99 27.69 16.80
CA LEU A 109 -1.58 28.47 17.90
C LEU A 109 -1.11 29.91 17.97
N GLU A 110 -0.15 30.34 17.15
CA GLU A 110 0.25 31.75 17.10
C GLU A 110 -0.91 32.60 16.57
N ASP A 111 -1.31 33.62 17.35
CA ASP A 111 -2.53 34.41 17.15
C ASP A 111 -2.30 35.90 16.88
N ASP A 112 -1.05 36.33 16.64
CA ASP A 112 -0.65 37.73 16.48
C ASP A 112 -1.49 38.49 15.44
N ASP A 113 -2.07 37.84 14.44
CA ASP A 113 -2.79 38.41 13.30
C ASP A 113 -4.21 37.86 13.12
N VAL A 114 -4.71 37.06 14.06
CA VAL A 114 -6.05 36.45 14.00
C VAL A 114 -6.80 36.55 15.33
N GLU A 115 -8.13 36.56 15.31
CA GLU A 115 -8.94 36.60 16.53
C GLU A 115 -8.95 35.27 17.26
N ILE A 116 -8.89 34.16 16.51
CA ILE A 116 -8.87 32.78 17.04
C ILE A 116 -7.88 31.95 16.24
N ALA A 117 -6.95 31.30 16.94
CA ALA A 117 -6.09 30.28 16.36
C ALA A 117 -6.76 28.90 16.41
N ILE A 118 -6.57 28.10 15.38
CA ILE A 118 -7.13 26.74 15.29
C ILE A 118 -5.97 25.75 15.33
N PRO A 119 -5.93 24.84 16.33
CA PRO A 119 -4.86 23.83 16.41
C PRO A 119 -4.86 22.92 15.18
N ILE A 120 -3.65 22.61 14.70
CA ILE A 120 -3.45 21.66 13.60
C ILE A 120 -3.62 20.23 14.10
N ILE A 121 -4.10 19.33 13.23
CA ILE A 121 -4.09 17.89 13.47
C ILE A 121 -3.03 17.22 12.58
N TRP A 122 -2.39 16.17 13.10
CA TRP A 122 -1.34 15.46 12.39
C TRP A 122 -1.72 14.02 12.08
N GLY A 123 -1.72 13.68 10.77
CA GLY A 123 -2.12 12.38 10.26
C GLY A 123 -0.96 11.51 9.82
N ILE A 124 -1.16 10.18 9.87
CA ILE A 124 -0.19 9.18 9.41
C ILE A 124 -0.90 7.89 8.97
N ASP A 125 -0.25 7.10 8.12
CA ASP A 125 -0.72 5.78 7.71
C ASP A 125 -0.29 4.70 8.71
N ALA A 126 -1.13 4.37 9.68
CA ALA A 126 -0.94 3.22 10.56
C ALA A 126 -1.88 2.09 10.11
N VAL A 127 -1.54 1.46 8.99
CA VAL A 127 -2.39 0.48 8.29
C VAL A 127 -2.48 -0.84 9.07
N HIS A 128 -1.37 -1.30 9.67
CA HIS A 128 -1.29 -2.55 10.42
C HIS A 128 -0.41 -2.43 11.69
N GLY A 129 -0.69 -1.45 12.51
CA GLY A 129 0.10 -0.97 13.63
C GLY A 129 0.72 0.38 13.30
N HIS A 130 1.49 0.96 14.23
CA HIS A 130 2.22 2.21 13.99
C HIS A 130 3.50 1.93 13.19
N ALA A 131 3.32 1.62 11.93
CA ALA A 131 4.35 1.04 11.07
C ALA A 131 5.53 1.96 10.74
N ASN A 132 5.41 3.28 10.92
CA ASN A 132 6.50 4.25 10.69
C ASN A 132 7.32 4.57 11.95
N LEU A 133 7.00 3.94 13.09
CA LEU A 133 7.71 4.13 14.34
C LEU A 133 8.58 2.93 14.67
N LYS A 134 9.89 3.14 14.74
CA LYS A 134 10.83 2.10 15.16
C LYS A 134 10.50 1.57 16.55
N GLY A 135 10.29 0.27 16.65
CA GLY A 135 9.99 -0.42 17.90
C GLY A 135 8.52 -0.59 18.25
N ALA A 136 7.59 -0.04 17.46
CA ALA A 136 6.17 -0.36 17.58
C ALA A 136 5.86 -1.79 17.10
N ILE A 137 4.69 -2.30 17.47
CA ILE A 137 4.22 -3.60 16.99
C ILE A 137 3.73 -3.46 15.54
N ILE A 138 4.22 -4.33 14.69
CA ILE A 138 3.71 -4.51 13.34
C ILE A 138 2.82 -5.74 13.35
N PHE A 139 1.50 -5.55 13.19
CA PHE A 139 0.52 -6.62 13.15
C PHE A 139 0.49 -7.31 11.78
N PRO A 140 -0.10 -8.51 11.66
CA PRO A 140 -0.38 -9.08 10.36
C PRO A 140 -1.18 -8.08 9.49
N HIS A 141 -0.88 -8.04 8.19
CA HIS A 141 -1.69 -7.26 7.26
C HIS A 141 -3.14 -7.74 7.20
N ASN A 142 -4.02 -6.87 6.73
CA ASN A 142 -5.48 -7.09 6.75
C ASN A 142 -5.90 -8.40 6.10
N ILE A 143 -5.22 -8.85 5.03
CA ILE A 143 -5.49 -10.16 4.41
C ILE A 143 -5.36 -11.32 5.42
N GLY A 144 -4.32 -11.30 6.24
CA GLY A 144 -4.12 -12.27 7.32
C GLY A 144 -5.15 -12.07 8.44
N LEU A 145 -5.42 -10.83 8.82
CA LEU A 145 -6.44 -10.53 9.83
C LEU A 145 -7.85 -10.95 9.38
N GLY A 146 -8.17 -10.85 8.10
CA GLY A 146 -9.41 -11.37 7.52
C GLY A 146 -9.54 -12.88 7.70
N ALA A 147 -8.43 -13.62 7.56
CA ALA A 147 -8.40 -15.06 7.76
C ALA A 147 -8.70 -15.48 9.21
N THR A 148 -8.50 -14.61 10.20
CA THR A 148 -8.81 -14.91 11.61
C THR A 148 -10.31 -15.06 11.87
N ASN A 149 -11.15 -14.37 11.12
CA ASN A 149 -12.60 -14.25 11.34
C ASN A 149 -12.96 -13.92 12.80
N ASN A 150 -12.16 -13.03 13.44
CA ASN A 150 -12.24 -12.70 14.87
C ASN A 150 -12.38 -11.19 15.09
N PRO A 151 -13.60 -10.62 15.04
CA PRO A 151 -13.83 -9.17 15.21
C PRO A 151 -13.32 -8.62 16.56
N ASP A 152 -13.38 -9.41 17.63
CA ASP A 152 -12.91 -8.98 18.94
C ASP A 152 -11.38 -8.82 19.00
N LEU A 153 -10.66 -9.66 18.26
CA LEU A 153 -9.21 -9.53 18.10
C LEU A 153 -8.87 -8.25 17.33
N ILE A 154 -9.63 -7.95 16.28
CA ILE A 154 -9.44 -6.73 15.47
C ILE A 154 -9.62 -5.47 16.32
N GLU A 155 -10.64 -5.43 17.20
CA GLU A 155 -10.83 -4.29 18.12
C GLU A 155 -9.64 -4.13 19.08
N LYS A 156 -9.07 -5.23 19.59
CA LYS A 156 -7.88 -5.19 20.47
C LYS A 156 -6.66 -4.66 19.72
N ILE A 157 -6.44 -5.11 18.48
CA ILE A 157 -5.35 -4.63 17.63
C ILE A 157 -5.48 -3.13 17.39
N ALA A 158 -6.66 -2.65 17.03
CA ALA A 158 -6.92 -1.24 16.82
C ALA A 158 -6.69 -0.39 18.10
N LYS A 159 -7.04 -0.91 19.29
CA LYS A 159 -6.73 -0.24 20.56
C LYS A 159 -5.24 -0.12 20.81
N ILE A 160 -4.47 -1.16 20.50
CA ILE A 160 -3.01 -1.15 20.65
C ILE A 160 -2.40 -0.16 19.66
N THR A 161 -2.84 -0.17 18.41
CA THR A 161 -2.38 0.77 17.37
C THR A 161 -2.62 2.23 17.79
N ALA A 162 -3.84 2.56 18.28
CA ALA A 162 -4.15 3.89 18.78
C ALA A 162 -3.22 4.29 19.93
N TYR A 163 -3.01 3.36 20.87
CA TYR A 163 -2.15 3.59 22.01
C TYR A 163 -0.70 3.90 21.62
N GLU A 164 -0.11 3.11 20.71
CA GLU A 164 1.26 3.33 20.23
C GLU A 164 1.39 4.61 19.39
N LEU A 165 0.35 5.02 18.65
CA LEU A 165 0.31 6.31 17.94
C LEU A 165 0.43 7.51 18.91
N THR A 166 -0.18 7.41 20.10
CA THR A 166 -0.07 8.50 21.09
C THR A 166 1.34 8.65 21.67
N VAL A 167 2.19 7.63 21.58
CA VAL A 167 3.59 7.70 22.03
C VAL A 167 4.41 8.65 21.16
N SER A 168 4.11 8.74 19.87
CA SER A 168 4.77 9.64 18.92
C SER A 168 4.04 10.95 18.67
N GLY A 169 2.88 11.17 19.34
CA GLY A 169 2.15 12.43 19.32
C GLY A 169 1.17 12.61 18.15
N HIS A 170 0.89 11.56 17.39
CA HIS A 170 -0.08 11.60 16.30
C HIS A 170 -1.52 11.66 16.81
N ASP A 171 -2.35 12.46 16.13
CA ASP A 171 -3.77 12.67 16.46
C ASP A 171 -4.70 11.83 15.60
N TRP A 172 -4.24 11.41 14.42
CA TRP A 172 -5.08 10.88 13.34
C TRP A 172 -4.36 9.78 12.58
N THR A 173 -5.06 8.67 12.31
CA THR A 173 -4.57 7.62 11.41
C THR A 173 -5.51 7.40 10.23
N PHE A 174 -4.92 7.11 9.07
CA PHE A 174 -5.65 6.79 7.83
C PHE A 174 -5.96 5.29 7.77
N ALA A 175 -6.75 4.83 8.75
CA ALA A 175 -7.25 3.47 8.91
C ALA A 175 -8.67 3.50 9.51
N PRO A 176 -9.52 2.51 9.20
CA PRO A 176 -9.29 1.26 8.46
C PRO A 176 -9.40 1.39 6.95
N THR A 177 -8.67 0.51 6.22
CA THR A 177 -8.95 0.23 4.81
C THR A 177 -10.15 -0.72 4.73
N LEU A 178 -11.23 -0.32 4.05
CA LEU A 178 -12.49 -1.07 3.94
C LEU A 178 -12.74 -1.57 2.52
N ALA A 179 -11.71 -1.66 1.70
CA ALA A 179 -11.79 -2.23 0.36
C ALA A 179 -12.23 -3.70 0.41
N VAL A 180 -13.00 -4.12 -0.58
CA VAL A 180 -13.38 -5.51 -0.86
C VAL A 180 -12.73 -5.92 -2.18
N PRO A 181 -11.49 -6.43 -2.18
CA PRO A 181 -10.79 -6.78 -3.41
C PRO A 181 -11.50 -7.94 -4.13
N LYS A 182 -11.84 -7.75 -5.41
CA LYS A 182 -12.44 -8.78 -6.27
C LYS A 182 -11.46 -9.33 -7.29
N ASP A 183 -10.46 -8.55 -7.64
CA ASP A 183 -9.36 -8.98 -8.48
C ASP A 183 -8.06 -8.90 -7.68
N ILE A 184 -7.52 -10.05 -7.28
CA ILE A 184 -6.32 -10.13 -6.42
C ILE A 184 -5.01 -9.81 -7.15
N ARG A 185 -5.05 -9.47 -8.46
CA ARG A 185 -3.91 -8.86 -9.16
C ARG A 185 -3.63 -7.44 -8.68
N TRP A 186 -4.60 -6.80 -8.05
CA TRP A 186 -4.45 -5.47 -7.47
C TRP A 186 -3.37 -5.42 -6.39
N GLY A 187 -2.44 -4.46 -6.50
CA GLY A 187 -1.28 -4.34 -5.62
C GLY A 187 -1.60 -4.07 -4.16
N ARG A 188 -2.83 -3.60 -3.86
CA ARG A 188 -3.31 -3.34 -2.50
C ARG A 188 -4.23 -4.44 -1.95
N SER A 189 -4.26 -5.61 -2.58
CA SER A 189 -5.13 -6.72 -2.14
C SER A 189 -4.93 -7.07 -0.67
N TYR A 190 -3.70 -7.04 -0.17
CA TYR A 190 -3.39 -7.35 1.23
C TYR A 190 -3.90 -6.29 2.23
N GLU A 191 -4.20 -5.07 1.76
CA GLU A 191 -4.82 -4.05 2.60
C GLU A 191 -6.31 -4.30 2.82
N GLY A 192 -6.96 -5.13 2.00
CA GLY A 192 -8.32 -5.60 2.19
C GLY A 192 -8.38 -6.81 3.12
N PHE A 193 -9.43 -6.88 3.97
CA PHE A 193 -9.62 -8.02 4.88
C PHE A 193 -10.09 -9.27 4.15
N SER A 194 -10.94 -9.13 3.13
CA SER A 194 -11.57 -10.26 2.45
C SER A 194 -12.21 -9.84 1.13
N GLU A 195 -12.35 -10.82 0.21
CA GLU A 195 -13.26 -10.72 -0.92
C GLU A 195 -14.74 -10.82 -0.51
N ASP A 196 -15.03 -11.26 0.74
CA ASP A 196 -16.39 -11.30 1.29
C ASP A 196 -16.73 -9.97 2.00
N PRO A 197 -17.71 -9.20 1.50
CA PRO A 197 -18.12 -7.95 2.11
C PRO A 197 -18.65 -8.11 3.54
N ASN A 198 -19.13 -9.30 3.93
CA ASN A 198 -19.60 -9.54 5.29
C ASN A 198 -18.47 -9.55 6.33
N ILE A 199 -17.31 -10.10 5.98
CA ILE A 199 -16.11 -10.04 6.85
C ILE A 199 -15.68 -8.58 7.00
N VAL A 200 -15.56 -7.83 5.90
CA VAL A 200 -15.19 -6.41 5.93
C VAL A 200 -16.16 -5.59 6.78
N LYS A 201 -17.47 -5.84 6.61
CA LYS A 201 -18.52 -5.20 7.41
C LYS A 201 -18.40 -5.53 8.89
N SER A 202 -18.08 -6.78 9.26
CA SER A 202 -17.95 -7.21 10.65
C SER A 202 -16.74 -6.60 11.37
N TYR A 203 -15.78 -6.05 10.61
CA TYR A 203 -14.56 -5.43 11.13
C TYR A 203 -14.63 -3.91 11.17
N GLY A 204 -15.43 -3.29 10.30
CA GLY A 204 -15.46 -1.84 10.13
C GLY A 204 -15.79 -1.07 11.42
N ASP A 205 -16.76 -1.51 12.20
CA ASP A 205 -17.10 -0.92 13.50
C ASP A 205 -16.02 -1.20 14.56
N ARG A 206 -15.44 -2.41 14.55
CA ARG A 206 -14.46 -2.84 15.56
C ARG A 206 -13.19 -2.02 15.52
N ILE A 207 -12.70 -1.75 14.32
CA ILE A 207 -11.50 -0.92 14.16
C ILE A 207 -11.78 0.52 14.59
N VAL A 208 -12.91 1.09 14.17
CA VAL A 208 -13.31 2.45 14.58
C VAL A 208 -13.40 2.55 16.10
N ILE A 209 -14.10 1.61 16.77
CA ILE A 209 -14.22 1.58 18.22
C ILE A 209 -12.85 1.42 18.88
N GLY A 210 -12.00 0.56 18.35
CA GLY A 210 -10.65 0.36 18.87
C GLY A 210 -9.82 1.63 18.83
N LEU A 211 -9.81 2.32 17.67
CA LEU A 211 -9.02 3.55 17.44
C LEU A 211 -9.58 4.74 18.23
N GLN A 212 -10.88 4.97 18.18
CA GLN A 212 -11.54 6.19 18.70
C GLN A 212 -12.22 6.02 20.06
N GLY A 213 -12.48 4.79 20.49
CA GLY A 213 -13.41 4.49 21.60
C GLY A 213 -14.86 4.43 21.12
N GLN A 214 -15.73 3.85 21.94
CA GLN A 214 -17.15 3.70 21.64
C GLN A 214 -17.84 5.08 21.60
N PHE A 215 -18.48 5.43 20.48
CA PHE A 215 -19.23 6.69 20.35
C PHE A 215 -20.26 6.86 21.47
N GLY A 216 -20.32 8.07 22.04
CA GLY A 216 -21.20 8.40 23.16
C GLY A 216 -20.74 7.89 24.53
N SER A 217 -19.64 7.13 24.61
CA SER A 217 -19.01 6.75 25.88
C SER A 217 -17.98 7.79 26.35
N LYS A 218 -17.51 7.65 27.59
CA LYS A 218 -16.42 8.48 28.13
C LYS A 218 -15.06 8.15 27.50
N GLU A 219 -14.93 6.99 26.87
CA GLU A 219 -13.69 6.57 26.20
C GLU A 219 -13.55 7.18 24.80
N PHE A 220 -14.66 7.68 24.22
CA PHE A 220 -14.65 8.27 22.89
C PHE A 220 -13.70 9.46 22.81
N MET A 221 -12.68 9.37 21.94
CA MET A 221 -11.62 10.37 21.75
C MET A 221 -10.83 10.72 23.03
N GLY A 222 -10.90 9.86 24.05
CA GLY A 222 -10.15 10.01 25.31
C GLY A 222 -8.68 9.66 25.18
N ASP A 223 -8.01 9.52 26.34
CA ASP A 223 -6.59 9.16 26.40
C ASP A 223 -6.29 7.85 25.68
N GLY A 224 -5.20 7.81 24.92
CA GLY A 224 -4.80 6.64 24.15
C GLY A 224 -5.69 6.37 22.92
N LYS A 225 -6.45 7.35 22.46
CA LYS A 225 -7.31 7.29 21.28
C LYS A 225 -6.87 8.31 20.23
N VAL A 226 -7.15 7.98 18.96
CA VAL A 226 -6.84 8.82 17.80
C VAL A 226 -8.03 8.89 16.86
N ILE A 227 -8.08 9.91 16.01
CA ILE A 227 -9.05 10.02 14.93
C ILE A 227 -8.80 8.88 13.93
N SER A 228 -9.85 8.19 13.47
CA SER A 228 -9.78 7.18 12.41
C SER A 228 -10.30 7.71 11.08
N SER A 229 -9.82 7.14 9.96
CA SER A 229 -10.28 7.44 8.62
C SER A 229 -10.65 6.16 7.89
N ALA A 230 -11.96 5.95 7.64
CA ALA A 230 -12.38 4.84 6.81
C ALA A 230 -12.00 5.12 5.34
N LYS A 231 -11.27 4.18 4.71
CA LYS A 231 -10.71 4.41 3.36
C LYS A 231 -10.80 3.17 2.47
N HIS A 232 -10.74 3.28 1.18
CA HIS A 232 -10.94 4.54 0.42
C HIS A 232 -12.35 4.54 -0.15
N PHE A 233 -13.09 5.59 0.01
CA PHE A 233 -14.47 5.68 -0.44
C PHE A 233 -14.50 6.11 -1.92
N LEU A 234 -14.73 5.22 -2.92
CA LEU A 234 -15.32 3.89 -2.82
C LEU A 234 -14.76 3.05 -3.97
N ALA A 235 -14.83 1.71 -3.85
CA ALA A 235 -14.58 0.78 -4.96
C ALA A 235 -13.11 0.54 -5.39
N ASP A 236 -12.14 0.75 -4.53
CA ASP A 236 -10.72 0.44 -4.82
C ASP A 236 -10.53 -1.01 -5.31
N GLY A 237 -11.17 -1.97 -4.62
CA GLY A 237 -11.08 -3.39 -4.93
C GLY A 237 -11.94 -3.85 -6.12
N ALA A 238 -12.57 -2.92 -6.87
CA ALA A 238 -13.46 -3.23 -8.00
C ALA A 238 -12.87 -2.84 -9.36
N THR A 239 -11.63 -2.35 -9.39
CA THR A 239 -11.02 -1.85 -10.63
C THR A 239 -10.79 -2.98 -11.62
N VAL A 240 -11.02 -2.69 -12.91
CA VAL A 240 -10.85 -3.65 -13.99
C VAL A 240 -9.40 -4.13 -14.04
N ASN A 241 -9.21 -5.44 -14.12
CA ASN A 241 -7.90 -6.11 -14.12
C ASN A 241 -7.04 -5.87 -12.88
N GLY A 242 -7.63 -5.41 -11.77
CA GLY A 242 -6.89 -5.12 -10.55
C GLY A 242 -5.88 -3.97 -10.72
N VAL A 243 -6.13 -3.03 -11.62
CA VAL A 243 -5.25 -1.88 -11.82
C VAL A 243 -5.49 -0.87 -10.70
N ASP A 244 -4.46 -0.57 -9.94
CA ASP A 244 -4.54 0.43 -8.89
C ASP A 244 -4.91 1.80 -9.46
N GLN A 245 -5.78 2.56 -8.74
CA GLN A 245 -6.34 3.84 -9.18
C GLN A 245 -7.15 3.79 -10.49
N GLY A 246 -7.51 2.56 -10.94
CA GLY A 246 -8.20 2.30 -12.19
C GLY A 246 -9.71 2.64 -12.16
N ASP A 247 -10.44 2.15 -13.17
CA ASP A 247 -11.88 2.35 -13.29
C ASP A 247 -12.67 1.11 -12.85
N ALA A 248 -13.66 1.30 -12.00
CA ALA A 248 -14.60 0.27 -11.59
C ALA A 248 -15.83 0.27 -12.53
N ILE A 249 -15.93 -0.73 -13.39
CA ILE A 249 -17.04 -0.89 -14.35
C ILE A 249 -18.08 -1.88 -13.77
N ILE A 250 -18.66 -1.50 -12.64
CA ILE A 250 -19.65 -2.31 -11.91
C ILE A 250 -20.99 -1.60 -11.81
N SER A 251 -22.05 -2.36 -11.49
CA SER A 251 -23.38 -1.79 -11.25
C SER A 251 -23.42 -0.99 -9.96
N GLU A 252 -24.34 -0.01 -9.85
CA GLU A 252 -24.57 0.73 -8.59
C GLU A 252 -25.03 -0.21 -7.47
N LYS A 253 -25.76 -1.27 -7.80
CA LYS A 253 -26.15 -2.28 -6.82
C LYS A 253 -24.93 -3.00 -6.23
N GLU A 254 -23.99 -3.39 -7.05
CA GLU A 254 -22.75 -4.03 -6.62
C GLU A 254 -21.86 -3.04 -5.83
N LEU A 255 -21.76 -1.81 -6.30
CA LEU A 255 -21.07 -0.74 -5.59
C LEU A 255 -21.62 -0.57 -4.16
N SER A 256 -22.96 -0.56 -4.01
CA SER A 256 -23.62 -0.45 -2.71
C SER A 256 -23.52 -1.72 -1.87
N ASP A 257 -23.86 -2.89 -2.44
CA ASP A 257 -23.99 -4.11 -1.66
C ASP A 257 -22.63 -4.71 -1.24
N VAL A 258 -21.61 -4.54 -2.09
CA VAL A 258 -20.30 -5.15 -1.90
C VAL A 258 -19.30 -4.12 -1.37
N HIS A 259 -19.04 -3.07 -2.13
CA HIS A 259 -17.92 -2.17 -1.86
C HIS A 259 -18.21 -1.13 -0.77
N ALA A 260 -19.48 -0.86 -0.48
CA ALA A 260 -19.89 -0.01 0.64
C ALA A 260 -20.11 -0.76 1.97
N ALA A 261 -19.99 -2.09 1.99
CA ALA A 261 -20.36 -2.91 3.15
C ALA A 261 -19.67 -2.48 4.45
N GLY A 262 -18.36 -2.20 4.42
CA GLY A 262 -17.60 -1.76 5.59
C GLY A 262 -18.03 -0.38 6.12
N TYR A 263 -18.53 0.50 5.25
CA TYR A 263 -19.01 1.83 5.64
C TYR A 263 -20.36 1.75 6.38
N TYR A 264 -21.17 0.73 6.11
CA TYR A 264 -22.44 0.51 6.81
C TYR A 264 -22.27 0.12 8.29
N SER A 265 -21.07 -0.28 8.69
CA SER A 265 -20.75 -0.53 10.11
C SER A 265 -19.87 0.58 10.71
N SER A 266 -18.92 1.13 9.96
CA SER A 266 -18.01 2.15 10.47
C SER A 266 -18.68 3.51 10.71
N ILE A 267 -19.63 3.94 9.84
CA ILE A 267 -20.35 5.21 10.02
C ILE A 267 -21.21 5.19 11.30
N PRO A 268 -22.07 4.19 11.56
CA PRO A 268 -22.79 4.11 12.83
C PRO A 268 -21.90 3.94 14.06
N ALA A 269 -20.68 3.39 13.91
CA ALA A 269 -19.70 3.32 14.99
C ALA A 269 -19.05 4.69 15.31
N GLY A 270 -19.30 5.70 14.50
CA GLY A 270 -18.86 7.08 14.76
C GLY A 270 -17.53 7.43 14.16
N VAL A 271 -17.14 6.79 13.03
CA VAL A 271 -15.92 7.18 12.31
C VAL A 271 -15.92 8.68 12.03
N GLN A 272 -14.80 9.35 12.36
CA GLN A 272 -14.72 10.81 12.31
C GLN A 272 -14.32 11.35 10.93
N THR A 273 -13.60 10.55 10.15
CA THR A 273 -13.19 10.94 8.80
C THR A 273 -13.37 9.79 7.80
N VAL A 274 -13.60 10.15 6.55
CA VAL A 274 -13.63 9.23 5.42
C VAL A 274 -12.69 9.76 4.34
N MET A 275 -11.84 8.92 3.79
CA MET A 275 -10.93 9.29 2.69
C MET A 275 -11.55 8.87 1.36
N ALA A 276 -11.56 9.79 0.39
CA ALA A 276 -12.02 9.52 -0.96
C ALA A 276 -11.02 8.62 -1.72
N SER A 277 -11.51 7.76 -2.61
CA SER A 277 -10.68 6.86 -3.40
C SER A 277 -10.08 7.54 -4.63
N PHE A 278 -8.88 7.12 -5.03
CA PHE A 278 -8.29 7.45 -6.33
C PHE A 278 -9.05 6.87 -7.52
N SER A 279 -9.77 5.78 -7.31
CA SER A 279 -10.44 5.03 -8.38
C SER A 279 -11.49 5.89 -9.08
N SER A 280 -11.90 5.42 -10.25
CA SER A 280 -13.08 5.93 -10.95
C SER A 280 -14.22 4.93 -10.85
N TRP A 281 -15.45 5.41 -10.95
CA TRP A 281 -16.61 4.58 -11.19
C TRP A 281 -17.25 4.97 -12.51
N LYS A 282 -17.17 4.04 -13.50
CA LYS A 282 -17.64 4.30 -14.87
C LYS A 282 -17.09 5.59 -15.46
N GLY A 283 -15.79 5.77 -15.34
CA GLY A 283 -15.05 6.92 -15.85
C GLY A 283 -15.13 8.19 -15.01
N ARG A 284 -15.89 8.22 -13.91
CA ARG A 284 -15.99 9.38 -13.01
C ARG A 284 -15.03 9.24 -11.85
N LYS A 285 -14.02 10.10 -11.76
CA LYS A 285 -13.08 10.14 -10.61
C LYS A 285 -13.81 10.46 -9.31
N LEU A 286 -13.59 9.64 -8.29
CA LEU A 286 -14.38 9.69 -7.04
C LEU A 286 -14.11 10.94 -6.22
N HIS A 287 -12.95 11.56 -6.32
CA HIS A 287 -12.67 12.87 -5.71
C HIS A 287 -13.55 14.02 -6.28
N GLY A 288 -14.19 13.83 -7.42
CA GLY A 288 -15.10 14.78 -8.05
C GLY A 288 -16.55 14.29 -8.15
N ASP A 289 -16.88 13.15 -7.55
CA ASP A 289 -18.22 12.55 -7.66
C ASP A 289 -19.17 13.06 -6.58
N LYS A 290 -19.92 14.12 -6.91
CA LYS A 290 -20.88 14.73 -5.99
C LYS A 290 -21.97 13.77 -5.54
N GLU A 291 -22.45 12.88 -6.43
CA GLU A 291 -23.49 11.93 -6.10
C GLU A 291 -23.03 11.00 -4.95
N LEU A 292 -21.81 10.47 -5.05
CA LEU A 292 -21.28 9.58 -4.01
C LEU A 292 -20.82 10.32 -2.75
N LEU A 293 -20.08 11.45 -2.88
CA LEU A 293 -19.55 12.15 -1.71
C LEU A 293 -20.63 12.93 -0.95
N THR A 294 -21.52 13.62 -1.66
CA THR A 294 -22.55 14.47 -1.03
C THR A 294 -23.86 13.70 -0.83
N ASP A 295 -24.46 13.21 -1.91
CA ASP A 295 -25.84 12.72 -1.83
C ASP A 295 -25.91 11.35 -1.16
N VAL A 296 -24.93 10.49 -1.37
CA VAL A 296 -24.86 9.16 -0.75
C VAL A 296 -24.19 9.23 0.61
N LEU A 297 -22.91 9.57 0.70
CA LEU A 297 -22.13 9.47 1.95
C LEU A 297 -22.66 10.44 3.02
N LYS A 298 -22.71 11.72 2.72
CA LYS A 298 -23.23 12.74 3.69
C LYS A 298 -24.75 12.65 3.85
N GLY A 299 -25.48 12.46 2.74
CA GLY A 299 -26.93 12.49 2.73
C GLY A 299 -27.55 11.19 3.21
N LYS A 300 -27.48 10.10 2.42
CA LYS A 300 -28.15 8.83 2.73
C LYS A 300 -27.50 8.05 3.86
N MET A 301 -26.16 8.01 3.90
CA MET A 301 -25.43 7.32 4.97
C MET A 301 -25.28 8.15 6.25
N GLY A 302 -25.74 9.42 6.25
CA GLY A 302 -25.77 10.27 7.44
C GLY A 302 -24.40 10.59 8.03
N PHE A 303 -23.34 10.64 7.21
CA PHE A 303 -21.99 10.89 7.69
C PHE A 303 -21.80 12.34 8.14
N ASN A 304 -21.49 12.56 9.40
CA ASN A 304 -21.38 13.87 10.04
C ASN A 304 -19.94 14.38 10.18
N GLY A 305 -18.94 13.52 9.99
CA GLY A 305 -17.53 13.91 9.99
C GLY A 305 -17.12 14.66 8.72
N PHE A 306 -15.83 14.76 8.42
CA PHE A 306 -15.33 15.37 7.20
C PHE A 306 -14.71 14.36 6.23
N ILE A 307 -14.79 14.67 4.94
CA ILE A 307 -14.19 13.87 3.87
C ILE A 307 -12.84 14.47 3.51
N VAL A 308 -11.78 13.66 3.63
CA VAL A 308 -10.42 14.03 3.19
C VAL A 308 -10.14 13.41 1.83
N GLY A 309 -9.35 14.07 0.99
CA GLY A 309 -8.80 13.52 -0.24
C GLY A 309 -7.70 12.50 0.04
N ASP A 310 -7.23 11.88 -1.02
CA ASP A 310 -6.01 11.09 -1.03
C ASP A 310 -4.89 11.87 -1.76
N TRP A 311 -3.68 11.39 -1.73
CA TRP A 311 -2.44 12.04 -2.19
C TRP A 311 -2.56 12.64 -3.60
N ASN A 312 -2.76 13.97 -3.69
CA ASN A 312 -3.04 14.69 -4.95
C ASN A 312 -4.22 14.13 -5.78
N GLY A 313 -5.11 13.32 -5.19
CA GLY A 313 -6.22 12.67 -5.90
C GLY A 313 -7.21 13.65 -6.54
N HIS A 314 -7.32 14.85 -5.99
CA HIS A 314 -8.11 15.93 -6.59
C HIS A 314 -7.57 16.35 -7.97
N GLY A 315 -6.25 16.28 -8.17
CA GLY A 315 -5.63 16.64 -9.46
C GLY A 315 -5.96 15.65 -10.59
N GLN A 316 -6.45 14.45 -10.26
CA GLN A 316 -6.89 13.46 -11.24
C GLN A 316 -8.34 13.69 -11.74
N VAL A 317 -9.09 14.62 -11.14
CA VAL A 317 -10.45 14.95 -11.59
C VAL A 317 -10.38 15.69 -12.93
N PRO A 318 -11.20 15.33 -13.93
CA PRO A 318 -11.17 16.02 -15.23
C PRO A 318 -11.30 17.53 -15.12
N GLY A 319 -10.37 18.25 -15.70
CA GLY A 319 -10.29 19.72 -15.65
C GLY A 319 -9.62 20.28 -14.41
N CYS A 320 -9.07 19.43 -13.53
CA CYS A 320 -8.24 19.80 -12.40
C CYS A 320 -6.75 19.58 -12.68
N ILE A 321 -5.94 20.20 -11.84
CA ILE A 321 -4.50 19.90 -11.64
C ILE A 321 -4.23 19.92 -10.13
N ASN A 322 -3.09 19.43 -9.70
CA ASN A 322 -2.75 19.34 -8.27
C ASN A 322 -2.84 20.68 -7.54
N THR A 323 -2.60 21.81 -8.24
CA THR A 323 -2.64 23.16 -7.67
C THR A 323 -3.95 23.92 -7.92
N ASP A 324 -4.94 23.31 -8.59
CA ASP A 324 -6.23 23.98 -8.90
C ASP A 324 -7.34 22.96 -9.16
N CYS A 325 -8.27 22.82 -8.20
CA CYS A 325 -9.40 21.89 -8.33
C CYS A 325 -10.63 22.32 -7.49
N PRO A 326 -11.41 23.31 -7.89
CA PRO A 326 -12.65 23.67 -7.20
C PRO A 326 -13.72 22.57 -7.29
N GLN A 327 -13.62 21.67 -8.29
CA GLN A 327 -14.58 20.60 -8.54
C GLN A 327 -14.68 19.64 -7.34
N SER A 328 -13.55 19.26 -6.72
CA SER A 328 -13.56 18.32 -5.60
C SER A 328 -14.23 18.90 -4.36
N LEU A 329 -13.94 20.16 -4.00
CA LEU A 329 -14.63 20.81 -2.88
C LEU A 329 -16.14 20.94 -3.15
N ASN A 330 -16.52 21.34 -4.37
CA ASN A 330 -17.92 21.46 -4.77
C ASN A 330 -18.63 20.09 -4.86
N ALA A 331 -17.91 19.00 -5.07
CA ALA A 331 -18.44 17.65 -5.02
C ALA A 331 -18.71 17.15 -3.59
N GLY A 332 -18.13 17.80 -2.58
CA GLY A 332 -18.33 17.40 -1.19
C GLY A 332 -17.07 17.03 -0.43
N LEU A 333 -15.90 17.06 -1.06
CA LEU A 333 -14.63 16.96 -0.35
C LEU A 333 -14.53 18.10 0.67
N ASP A 334 -14.04 17.84 1.88
CA ASP A 334 -13.95 18.84 2.94
C ASP A 334 -12.50 19.26 3.21
N MET A 335 -11.54 18.37 2.98
CA MET A 335 -10.11 18.66 3.12
C MET A 335 -9.35 18.03 1.95
N TYR A 336 -8.56 18.84 1.24
CA TYR A 336 -7.63 18.36 0.24
C TYR A 336 -6.40 17.71 0.92
N MET A 337 -5.97 16.57 0.44
CA MET A 337 -4.62 16.06 0.68
C MET A 337 -3.75 16.48 -0.50
N ALA A 338 -2.96 17.52 -0.30
CA ALA A 338 -2.13 18.17 -1.31
C ALA A 338 -0.68 18.24 -0.83
N PRO A 339 0.03 17.09 -0.80
CA PRO A 339 1.27 16.95 -0.06
C PRO A 339 2.34 17.96 -0.43
N ASP A 340 2.58 18.21 -1.69
CA ASP A 340 3.60 19.11 -2.24
C ASP A 340 3.02 20.30 -3.01
N SER A 341 1.80 20.18 -3.46
CA SER A 341 1.09 21.18 -4.29
C SER A 341 0.26 22.19 -3.47
N TRP A 342 0.24 22.04 -2.16
CA TRP A 342 -0.67 22.74 -1.24
C TRP A 342 -0.61 24.29 -1.33
N LYS A 343 0.57 24.90 -1.63
CA LYS A 343 0.68 26.37 -1.76
C LYS A 343 -0.13 26.89 -2.95
N GLY A 344 0.05 26.28 -4.13
CA GLY A 344 -0.71 26.64 -5.32
C GLY A 344 -2.20 26.37 -5.14
N LEU A 345 -2.54 25.25 -4.51
CA LEU A 345 -3.94 24.90 -4.22
C LEU A 345 -4.60 25.84 -3.23
N TYR A 346 -3.88 26.34 -2.21
CA TYR A 346 -4.35 27.38 -1.30
C TYR A 346 -4.69 28.67 -2.07
N GLU A 347 -3.78 29.14 -2.93
CA GLU A 347 -3.96 30.37 -3.69
C GLU A 347 -5.13 30.27 -4.67
N SER A 348 -5.26 29.16 -5.39
CA SER A 348 -6.36 28.92 -6.32
C SER A 348 -7.70 28.79 -5.60
N THR A 349 -7.75 28.07 -4.47
CA THR A 349 -8.95 27.90 -3.65
C THR A 349 -9.42 29.26 -3.11
N LEU A 350 -8.50 30.09 -2.59
CA LEU A 350 -8.80 31.44 -2.12
C LEU A 350 -9.39 32.30 -3.24
N LYS A 351 -8.85 32.20 -4.45
CA LYS A 351 -9.38 32.88 -5.64
C LYS A 351 -10.77 32.37 -5.98
N HIS A 352 -11.00 31.07 -6.01
CA HIS A 352 -12.29 30.47 -6.35
C HIS A 352 -13.40 30.82 -5.36
N VAL A 353 -13.07 31.02 -4.08
CA VAL A 353 -14.05 31.51 -3.10
C VAL A 353 -14.34 33.00 -3.34
N LYS A 354 -13.32 33.82 -3.64
CA LYS A 354 -13.50 35.26 -3.90
C LYS A 354 -14.32 35.56 -5.18
N ASP A 355 -14.19 34.72 -6.20
CA ASP A 355 -14.94 34.87 -7.46
C ASP A 355 -16.30 34.14 -7.47
N GLY A 356 -16.61 33.37 -6.42
CA GLY A 356 -17.87 32.63 -6.26
C GLY A 356 -17.93 31.29 -6.96
N THR A 357 -16.84 30.79 -7.54
CA THR A 357 -16.73 29.41 -8.09
C THR A 357 -16.94 28.38 -6.99
N ILE A 358 -16.40 28.63 -5.80
CA ILE A 358 -16.72 27.91 -4.55
C ILE A 358 -17.54 28.85 -3.70
N SER A 359 -18.77 28.45 -3.32
CA SER A 359 -19.62 29.31 -2.46
C SER A 359 -19.08 29.33 -1.03
N MET A 360 -19.29 30.45 -0.33
CA MET A 360 -18.95 30.58 1.08
C MET A 360 -19.67 29.53 1.93
N GLU A 361 -20.91 29.19 1.61
CA GLU A 361 -21.68 28.15 2.30
C GLU A 361 -21.00 26.76 2.20
N ARG A 362 -20.42 26.43 1.02
CA ARG A 362 -19.70 25.19 0.83
C ARG A 362 -18.39 25.15 1.64
N LEU A 363 -17.65 26.26 1.63
CA LEU A 363 -16.44 26.38 2.43
C LEU A 363 -16.77 26.32 3.94
N ASP A 364 -17.81 27.01 4.39
CA ASP A 364 -18.24 27.00 5.78
C ASP A 364 -18.74 25.62 6.24
N ASP A 365 -19.41 24.84 5.37
CA ASP A 365 -19.78 23.45 5.68
C ASP A 365 -18.52 22.57 5.87
N ALA A 366 -17.51 22.70 5.00
CA ALA A 366 -16.24 21.98 5.14
C ALA A 366 -15.54 22.32 6.45
N VAL A 367 -15.36 23.61 6.72
CA VAL A 367 -14.70 24.08 7.96
C VAL A 367 -15.49 23.69 9.20
N ARG A 368 -16.82 23.76 9.19
CA ARG A 368 -17.67 23.28 10.28
C ARG A 368 -17.44 21.82 10.60
N ARG A 369 -17.36 20.95 9.59
CA ARG A 369 -17.09 19.52 9.74
C ARG A 369 -15.69 19.26 10.31
N ILE A 370 -14.69 19.99 9.83
CA ILE A 370 -13.31 19.89 10.34
C ILE A 370 -13.24 20.37 11.80
N LEU A 371 -13.85 21.50 12.14
CA LEU A 371 -13.92 22.00 13.52
C LEU A 371 -14.62 21.00 14.45
N ARG A 372 -15.72 20.38 13.99
CA ARG A 372 -16.44 19.35 14.77
C ARG A 372 -15.52 18.20 15.18
N VAL A 373 -14.73 17.68 14.25
CA VAL A 373 -13.79 16.59 14.53
C VAL A 373 -12.67 17.08 15.45
N LYS A 374 -12.12 18.26 15.21
CA LYS A 374 -11.07 18.86 16.06
C LYS A 374 -11.55 19.05 17.52
N LEU A 375 -12.75 19.61 17.69
CA LEU A 375 -13.33 19.80 19.02
C LEU A 375 -13.67 18.47 19.68
N ALA A 376 -14.26 17.51 18.93
CA ALA A 376 -14.59 16.18 19.46
C ALA A 376 -13.32 15.40 19.87
N SER A 377 -12.19 15.61 19.18
CA SER A 377 -10.91 15.02 19.56
C SER A 377 -10.24 15.67 20.77
N GLY A 378 -10.75 16.80 21.24
CA GLY A 378 -10.18 17.56 22.37
C GLY A 378 -8.86 18.24 22.04
N ILE A 379 -8.49 18.44 20.77
CA ILE A 379 -7.18 18.98 20.40
C ILE A 379 -6.96 20.42 20.88
N PHE A 380 -8.04 21.17 21.12
CA PHE A 380 -7.99 22.53 21.67
C PHE A 380 -7.49 22.55 23.13
N GLU A 381 -7.75 21.49 23.88
CA GLU A 381 -7.45 21.38 25.32
C GLU A 381 -6.26 20.48 25.63
N LYS A 382 -5.87 19.57 24.71
CA LYS A 382 -4.84 18.54 24.96
C LYS A 382 -3.43 19.10 25.18
N GLY A 383 -3.18 20.36 24.83
CA GLY A 383 -1.83 20.95 24.93
C GLY A 383 -0.83 20.37 23.93
N LEU A 384 0.45 20.65 24.18
CA LEU A 384 1.55 20.21 23.30
C LEU A 384 1.56 18.69 23.13
N PRO A 385 1.77 18.18 21.91
CA PRO A 385 1.88 16.75 21.66
C PRO A 385 2.83 16.01 22.62
N SER A 386 4.01 16.58 22.91
CA SER A 386 4.98 15.99 23.85
C SER A 386 4.54 15.99 25.32
N SER A 387 3.51 16.78 25.69
CA SER A 387 2.97 16.84 27.05
C SER A 387 1.79 15.91 27.29
N ARG A 388 1.30 15.23 26.24
CA ARG A 388 0.11 14.37 26.32
C ARG A 388 0.43 13.03 26.98
N VAL A 389 -0.62 12.35 27.41
CA VAL A 389 -0.52 11.01 28.01
C VAL A 389 0.18 10.05 27.04
N ASN A 390 1.14 9.28 27.53
CA ASN A 390 2.02 8.35 26.82
C ASN A 390 3.10 8.97 25.92
N ALA A 391 3.03 10.25 25.57
CA ALA A 391 3.97 10.88 24.65
C ALA A 391 5.43 10.73 25.14
N GLY A 392 6.31 10.25 24.27
CA GLY A 392 7.74 10.06 24.55
C GLY A 392 8.10 8.85 25.41
N ASP A 393 7.13 8.13 25.96
CA ASP A 393 7.40 6.94 26.78
C ASP A 393 7.56 5.69 25.89
N VAL A 394 8.79 5.50 25.37
CA VAL A 394 9.13 4.34 24.53
C VAL A 394 8.94 2.99 25.26
N SER A 395 8.87 2.97 26.59
CA SER A 395 8.56 1.74 27.34
C SER A 395 7.13 1.25 27.14
N LYS A 396 6.29 2.08 26.52
CA LYS A 396 4.92 1.76 26.16
C LYS A 396 4.80 1.08 24.79
N LEU A 397 5.83 1.09 23.98
CA LEU A 397 5.87 0.37 22.72
C LEU A 397 6.09 -1.13 22.96
N ALA A 398 5.43 -1.94 22.15
CA ALA A 398 5.56 -3.40 22.15
C ALA A 398 5.49 -4.03 23.55
N LEU A 399 4.55 -3.56 24.38
CA LEU A 399 4.32 -4.14 25.72
C LEU A 399 4.17 -5.66 25.62
N PRO A 400 4.69 -6.45 26.59
CA PRO A 400 4.61 -7.92 26.54
C PRO A 400 3.18 -8.46 26.36
N GLU A 401 2.18 -7.82 26.98
CA GLU A 401 0.76 -8.16 26.80
C GLU A 401 0.27 -7.85 25.39
N ASN A 402 0.71 -6.76 24.77
CA ASN A 402 0.35 -6.37 23.40
C ASN A 402 1.03 -7.30 22.37
N ARG A 403 2.29 -7.66 22.58
CA ARG A 403 2.99 -8.66 21.76
C ARG A 403 2.30 -10.03 21.80
N LYS A 404 1.72 -10.44 22.94
CA LYS A 404 0.91 -11.66 23.03
C LYS A 404 -0.33 -11.60 22.13
N ILE A 405 -0.97 -10.43 22.03
CA ILE A 405 -2.11 -10.22 21.11
C ILE A 405 -1.64 -10.30 19.64
N ALA A 406 -0.50 -9.68 19.31
CA ALA A 406 0.06 -9.77 17.97
C ALA A 406 0.45 -11.22 17.60
N ARG A 407 1.10 -11.95 18.53
CA ARG A 407 1.44 -13.36 18.36
C ARG A 407 0.18 -14.25 18.23
N GLN A 408 -0.90 -13.92 18.94
CA GLN A 408 -2.21 -14.55 18.75
C GLN A 408 -2.77 -14.26 17.36
N ALA A 409 -2.69 -13.01 16.89
CA ALA A 409 -3.13 -12.63 15.56
C ALA A 409 -2.38 -13.41 14.46
N VAL A 410 -1.06 -13.60 14.62
CA VAL A 410 -0.28 -14.44 13.71
C VAL A 410 -0.80 -15.87 13.71
N ARG A 411 -0.97 -16.52 14.88
CA ARG A 411 -1.49 -17.89 14.92
C ARG A 411 -2.85 -18.04 14.28
N GLU A 412 -3.78 -17.12 14.57
CA GLU A 412 -5.16 -17.19 14.05
C GLU A 412 -5.25 -16.84 12.56
N SER A 413 -4.24 -16.16 11.99
CA SER A 413 -4.19 -15.82 10.56
C SER A 413 -3.62 -16.93 9.67
N MET A 414 -2.87 -17.88 10.23
CA MET A 414 -2.26 -18.97 9.46
C MET A 414 -3.32 -19.90 8.87
N VAL A 415 -3.26 -20.12 7.56
CA VAL A 415 -4.19 -21.04 6.87
C VAL A 415 -3.43 -22.27 6.40
N LEU A 416 -3.77 -23.42 6.94
CA LEU A 416 -3.19 -24.69 6.53
C LEU A 416 -3.90 -25.19 5.27
N LEU A 417 -3.20 -25.16 4.12
CA LEU A 417 -3.78 -25.59 2.84
C LEU A 417 -3.57 -27.09 2.58
N LYS A 418 -2.48 -27.65 3.07
CA LYS A 418 -2.11 -29.06 2.92
C LYS A 418 -1.40 -29.56 4.17
N ASN A 419 -1.70 -30.79 4.63
CA ASN A 419 -0.99 -31.50 5.68
C ASN A 419 -1.03 -33.01 5.45
N ASN A 420 -0.43 -33.44 4.35
CA ASN A 420 -0.35 -34.84 4.02
C ASN A 420 0.59 -35.58 5.00
N ASN A 421 0.33 -36.85 5.19
CA ASN A 421 1.11 -37.74 6.11
C ASN A 421 1.17 -37.25 7.56
N GLN A 422 0.32 -36.30 7.97
CA GLN A 422 0.35 -35.68 9.29
C GLN A 422 1.75 -35.13 9.65
N THR A 423 2.40 -34.46 8.70
CA THR A 423 3.74 -33.87 8.87
C THR A 423 3.75 -32.79 9.95
N LEU A 424 2.66 -32.05 10.09
CA LEU A 424 2.44 -31.13 11.21
C LEU A 424 1.53 -31.77 12.27
N PRO A 425 1.82 -31.55 13.57
CA PRO A 425 2.93 -30.77 14.12
C PRO A 425 4.27 -31.47 14.05
N ILE A 426 5.35 -30.70 13.89
CA ILE A 426 6.73 -31.19 13.90
C ILE A 426 7.15 -31.54 15.34
N ASP A 427 7.87 -32.67 15.54
CA ASP A 427 8.52 -32.96 16.80
C ASP A 427 9.76 -32.06 16.99
N PRO A 428 9.76 -31.11 17.96
CA PRO A 428 10.84 -30.13 18.09
C PRO A 428 12.16 -30.75 18.60
N SER A 429 12.18 -32.03 18.98
CA SER A 429 13.41 -32.74 19.38
C SER A 429 14.27 -33.27 18.21
N LYS A 430 13.77 -33.09 16.97
CA LYS A 430 14.41 -33.56 15.74
C LYS A 430 15.47 -32.60 15.20
N ASN A 431 16.18 -33.05 14.16
CA ASN A 431 17.08 -32.22 13.36
C ASN A 431 16.26 -31.49 12.28
N ILE A 432 16.15 -30.20 12.41
CA ILE A 432 15.31 -29.37 11.56
C ILE A 432 16.20 -28.45 10.71
N LEU A 433 16.01 -28.48 9.41
CA LEU A 433 16.63 -27.50 8.51
C LEU A 433 15.60 -26.43 8.14
N VAL A 434 15.92 -25.18 8.40
CA VAL A 434 15.16 -24.03 7.92
C VAL A 434 15.84 -23.48 6.69
N ILE A 435 15.08 -23.26 5.61
CA ILE A 435 15.57 -22.71 4.35
C ILE A 435 14.69 -21.56 3.88
N GLY A 436 15.19 -20.81 2.93
CA GLY A 436 14.45 -19.72 2.26
C GLY A 436 14.71 -18.34 2.85
N ASP A 437 14.58 -17.37 2.00
CA ASP A 437 14.89 -15.97 2.25
C ASP A 437 13.90 -15.26 3.19
N GLY A 438 12.72 -15.80 3.39
CA GLY A 438 11.72 -15.30 4.33
C GLY A 438 11.92 -15.71 5.79
N ALA A 439 12.82 -16.69 6.08
CA ALA A 439 12.96 -17.24 7.42
C ALA A 439 13.47 -16.20 8.43
N GLN A 440 14.49 -15.45 8.05
CA GLN A 440 15.15 -14.47 8.91
C GLN A 440 14.72 -13.03 8.62
N ARG A 441 14.31 -12.70 7.38
CA ARG A 441 14.00 -11.32 6.97
C ARG A 441 12.67 -10.85 7.51
N ILE A 442 12.70 -9.96 8.50
CA ILE A 442 11.49 -9.36 9.08
C ILE A 442 10.75 -8.51 8.03
N THR A 443 11.46 -7.80 7.16
CA THR A 443 10.86 -7.01 6.06
C THR A 443 9.93 -7.86 5.19
N LYS A 444 10.33 -9.08 4.83
CA LYS A 444 9.49 -9.96 4.02
C LYS A 444 8.22 -10.41 4.78
N ALA A 445 8.32 -10.56 6.09
CA ALA A 445 7.19 -10.89 6.95
C ALA A 445 6.26 -9.70 7.22
N THR A 446 6.75 -8.47 7.15
CA THR A 446 5.97 -7.27 7.41
C THR A 446 5.33 -6.68 6.16
N GLY A 447 5.97 -6.78 5.00
CA GLY A 447 5.43 -6.28 3.74
C GLY A 447 5.45 -4.76 3.59
N GLY A 448 4.69 -4.24 2.63
CA GLY A 448 4.55 -2.81 2.38
C GLY A 448 3.95 -2.03 3.54
N TRP A 449 4.01 -0.70 3.50
CA TRP A 449 3.55 0.19 4.57
C TRP A 449 4.23 -0.06 5.91
N THR A 450 5.51 -0.47 5.89
CA THR A 450 6.30 -0.76 7.09
C THR A 450 7.65 -0.07 7.04
N LEU A 451 7.91 0.87 7.96
CA LEU A 451 9.05 1.78 8.07
C LEU A 451 9.23 2.70 6.84
N SER A 452 8.87 2.22 5.67
CA SER A 452 8.77 2.98 4.43
C SER A 452 7.52 2.58 3.66
N TRP A 453 7.13 3.37 2.66
CA TRP A 453 5.95 3.09 1.85
C TRP A 453 6.00 1.70 1.22
N GLN A 454 7.09 1.36 0.53
CA GLN A 454 7.22 0.04 -0.11
C GLN A 454 7.59 -1.08 0.86
N GLY A 455 8.05 -0.78 2.09
CA GLY A 455 8.40 -1.76 3.10
C GLY A 455 9.67 -2.57 2.80
N ASN A 456 10.43 -2.19 1.79
CA ASN A 456 11.64 -2.87 1.35
C ASN A 456 12.92 -2.18 1.86
N ASN A 457 14.07 -2.84 1.69
CA ASN A 457 15.40 -2.29 1.99
C ASN A 457 15.67 -1.95 3.47
N HIS A 458 15.00 -2.66 4.39
CA HIS A 458 15.23 -2.54 5.82
C HIS A 458 15.98 -3.76 6.36
N SER A 459 16.86 -3.53 7.33
CA SER A 459 17.54 -4.57 8.07
C SER A 459 16.76 -4.98 9.33
N ASN A 460 17.01 -6.16 9.88
CA ASN A 460 16.37 -6.58 11.12
C ASN A 460 16.65 -5.67 12.31
N ASP A 461 17.77 -4.93 12.30
CA ASP A 461 18.15 -3.96 13.36
C ASP A 461 17.16 -2.79 13.48
N GLU A 462 16.36 -2.56 12.44
CA GLU A 462 15.33 -1.53 12.42
C GLU A 462 14.02 -1.99 13.10
N PHE A 463 13.95 -3.27 13.48
CA PHE A 463 12.82 -3.89 14.17
C PHE A 463 13.18 -4.42 15.56
N PRO A 464 13.57 -3.55 16.51
CA PRO A 464 14.20 -3.99 17.77
C PRO A 464 13.30 -4.84 18.67
N ASN A 465 11.98 -4.82 18.47
CA ASN A 465 11.02 -5.58 19.25
C ASN A 465 10.40 -6.76 18.49
N ALA A 466 10.87 -7.02 17.26
CA ALA A 466 10.33 -8.11 16.45
C ALA A 466 11.04 -9.44 16.74
N THR A 467 10.38 -10.53 16.38
CA THR A 467 10.90 -11.89 16.37
C THR A 467 10.76 -12.44 14.97
N SER A 468 11.86 -12.81 14.31
CA SER A 468 11.79 -13.46 13.01
C SER A 468 11.16 -14.85 13.12
N ILE A 469 10.76 -15.42 11.98
CA ILE A 469 10.26 -16.82 11.96
C ILE A 469 11.37 -17.77 12.37
N LEU A 470 12.60 -17.54 11.90
CA LEU A 470 13.79 -18.30 12.26
C LEU A 470 14.04 -18.30 13.77
N ASP A 471 14.05 -17.11 14.41
CA ASP A 471 14.26 -16.97 15.85
C ASP A 471 13.19 -17.72 16.66
N GLY A 472 11.93 -17.65 16.20
CA GLY A 472 10.81 -18.35 16.82
C GLY A 472 10.98 -19.88 16.76
N ILE A 473 11.46 -20.41 15.63
CA ILE A 473 11.76 -21.84 15.46
C ILE A 473 12.95 -22.23 16.35
N GLU A 474 14.03 -21.46 16.32
CA GLU A 474 15.23 -21.71 17.11
C GLU A 474 14.94 -21.77 18.60
N GLU A 475 14.15 -20.83 19.11
CA GLU A 475 13.75 -20.79 20.52
C GLU A 475 13.09 -22.09 20.97
N ILE A 476 12.15 -22.62 20.18
CA ILE A 476 11.40 -23.83 20.53
C ILE A 476 12.26 -25.06 20.40
N VAL A 477 13.03 -25.23 19.32
CA VAL A 477 13.90 -26.39 19.08
C VAL A 477 14.96 -26.48 20.15
N ASN A 478 15.63 -25.39 20.50
CA ASN A 478 16.67 -25.37 21.53
C ASN A 478 16.13 -25.76 22.92
N LYS A 479 14.91 -25.29 23.27
CA LYS A 479 14.25 -25.68 24.53
C LYS A 479 13.87 -27.15 24.59
N SER A 480 13.64 -27.78 23.44
CA SER A 480 13.21 -29.19 23.32
C SER A 480 14.36 -30.18 23.14
N GLY A 481 15.59 -29.70 23.05
CA GLY A 481 16.79 -30.52 22.88
C GLY A 481 17.03 -31.03 21.46
N GLY A 482 16.31 -30.51 20.47
CA GLY A 482 16.54 -30.73 19.05
C GLY A 482 17.72 -29.92 18.51
N LYS A 483 17.94 -30.04 17.20
CA LYS A 483 18.94 -29.19 16.49
C LYS A 483 18.30 -28.48 15.33
N MET A 484 18.53 -27.19 15.24
CA MET A 484 18.14 -26.39 14.09
C MET A 484 19.40 -26.07 13.26
N PHE A 485 19.22 -26.09 11.94
CA PHE A 485 20.18 -25.63 10.94
C PHE A 485 19.49 -24.60 10.06
N PHE A 486 20.24 -23.63 9.56
CA PHE A 486 19.73 -22.63 8.64
C PHE A 486 20.61 -22.55 7.39
N SER A 487 19.97 -22.52 6.22
CA SER A 487 20.61 -22.28 4.93
C SER A 487 19.65 -21.51 4.05
N GLU A 488 19.92 -20.20 3.80
CA GLU A 488 19.02 -19.33 3.05
C GLU A 488 18.70 -19.89 1.66
N ASN A 489 19.72 -20.39 0.95
CA ASN A 489 19.57 -20.95 -0.41
C ASN A 489 19.25 -22.46 -0.41
N GLY A 490 19.14 -23.11 0.74
CA GLY A 490 18.81 -24.52 0.88
C GLY A 490 19.98 -25.49 0.68
N ASP A 491 21.21 -25.02 0.47
CA ASP A 491 22.39 -25.87 0.35
C ASP A 491 22.78 -26.45 1.73
N PHE A 492 22.56 -27.74 1.93
CA PHE A 492 22.88 -28.40 3.19
C PHE A 492 23.24 -29.88 2.94
N SER A 493 24.30 -30.39 3.59
CA SER A 493 24.87 -31.70 3.31
C SER A 493 24.68 -32.73 4.40
N ASN A 494 24.20 -32.35 5.59
CA ASN A 494 23.97 -33.29 6.68
C ASN A 494 22.54 -33.86 6.63
N GLU A 495 22.36 -35.04 7.27
CA GLU A 495 21.02 -35.61 7.42
C GLU A 495 20.13 -34.73 8.32
N VAL A 496 18.89 -34.51 7.88
CA VAL A 496 17.86 -33.80 8.62
C VAL A 496 16.56 -34.59 8.60
N ASP A 497 15.75 -34.41 9.63
CA ASP A 497 14.48 -35.13 9.79
C ASP A 497 13.30 -34.40 9.07
N VAL A 498 13.38 -33.06 8.90
CA VAL A 498 12.38 -32.25 8.27
C VAL A 498 12.99 -30.95 7.77
N VAL A 499 12.44 -30.43 6.66
CA VAL A 499 12.76 -29.09 6.11
C VAL A 499 11.58 -28.18 6.33
N VAL A 500 11.84 -26.98 6.85
CA VAL A 500 10.89 -25.87 6.92
C VAL A 500 11.36 -24.79 5.93
N ALA A 501 10.63 -24.60 4.84
CA ALA A 501 10.95 -23.64 3.80
C ALA A 501 10.08 -22.37 3.96
N VAL A 502 10.71 -21.22 4.17
CA VAL A 502 10.03 -19.94 4.35
C VAL A 502 10.41 -19.01 3.20
N TYR A 503 9.45 -18.71 2.33
CA TYR A 503 9.67 -17.94 1.11
C TYR A 503 8.37 -17.25 0.68
N GLY A 504 8.45 -16.35 -0.29
CA GLY A 504 7.26 -15.67 -0.79
C GLY A 504 7.54 -14.39 -1.58
N GLU A 505 6.53 -13.52 -1.69
CA GLU A 505 6.65 -12.22 -2.36
C GLU A 505 7.59 -11.28 -1.60
N ASP A 506 8.32 -10.43 -2.34
CA ASP A 506 9.02 -9.30 -1.75
C ASP A 506 8.04 -8.17 -1.39
N PRO A 507 8.37 -7.30 -0.42
CA PRO A 507 7.51 -6.18 -0.05
C PRO A 507 7.20 -5.23 -1.20
N TYR A 508 5.96 -4.79 -1.27
CA TYR A 508 5.47 -3.78 -2.22
C TYR A 508 4.28 -3.03 -1.62
N ALA A 509 4.00 -1.84 -2.16
CA ALA A 509 2.78 -1.09 -1.87
C ALA A 509 2.14 -0.55 -3.15
N GLU A 510 0.82 -0.47 -3.15
CA GLU A 510 -0.02 0.14 -4.18
C GLU A 510 0.24 -0.41 -5.60
N PHE A 511 0.28 0.48 -6.60
CA PHE A 511 0.45 0.13 -8.01
C PHE A 511 1.77 -0.62 -8.32
N GLN A 512 2.79 -0.53 -7.45
CA GLN A 512 4.01 -1.34 -7.62
C GLN A 512 3.75 -2.83 -7.38
N GLY A 513 2.71 -3.16 -6.66
CA GLY A 513 2.26 -4.53 -6.45
C GLY A 513 1.27 -5.05 -7.49
N ASP A 514 0.81 -4.23 -8.46
CA ASP A 514 -0.09 -4.70 -9.52
C ASP A 514 0.55 -5.76 -10.39
N ARG A 515 -0.20 -6.80 -10.73
CA ARG A 515 0.28 -7.93 -11.54
C ARG A 515 -0.63 -8.19 -12.74
N GLU A 516 -0.05 -8.69 -13.81
CA GLU A 516 -0.82 -9.15 -14.99
C GLU A 516 -1.44 -10.54 -14.77
N ASN A 517 -0.77 -11.36 -13.97
CA ASN A 517 -1.18 -12.73 -13.64
C ASN A 517 -0.80 -13.08 -12.20
N LEU A 518 -1.17 -14.27 -11.75
CA LEU A 518 -0.96 -14.75 -10.38
C LEU A 518 0.15 -15.79 -10.25
N ASP A 519 1.05 -15.89 -11.23
CA ASP A 519 2.19 -16.80 -11.17
C ASP A 519 3.16 -16.39 -10.06
N PHE A 520 3.54 -17.33 -9.22
CA PHE A 520 4.55 -17.09 -8.20
C PHE A 520 5.94 -17.28 -8.80
N ILE A 521 6.70 -16.21 -8.86
CA ILE A 521 8.10 -16.21 -9.26
C ILE A 521 8.92 -15.71 -8.08
N SER A 522 9.73 -16.56 -7.51
CA SER A 522 10.67 -16.18 -6.45
C SER A 522 11.88 -15.47 -7.06
N ASN A 523 12.28 -14.33 -6.46
CA ASN A 523 13.42 -13.56 -6.96
C ASN A 523 14.77 -14.04 -6.40
N GLU A 524 14.77 -14.56 -5.17
CA GLU A 524 16.01 -14.84 -4.44
C GLU A 524 16.11 -16.30 -4.00
N PHE A 525 15.01 -17.02 -3.84
CA PHE A 525 14.98 -18.42 -3.40
C PHE A 525 14.53 -19.34 -4.54
N ASP A 526 15.40 -20.30 -4.94
CA ASP A 526 15.03 -21.29 -5.95
C ASP A 526 14.15 -22.39 -5.35
N THR A 527 12.83 -22.30 -5.60
CA THR A 527 11.86 -23.27 -5.09
C THR A 527 12.04 -24.70 -5.61
N LYS A 528 12.84 -24.92 -6.66
CA LYS A 528 13.19 -26.28 -7.14
C LYS A 528 13.94 -27.11 -6.11
N ILE A 529 14.54 -26.46 -5.11
CA ILE A 529 15.20 -27.17 -3.99
C ILE A 529 14.21 -28.03 -3.19
N LEU A 530 12.93 -27.64 -3.14
CA LEU A 530 11.88 -28.41 -2.45
C LEU A 530 11.69 -29.79 -3.06
N GLU A 531 11.74 -29.88 -4.40
CA GLU A 531 11.69 -31.16 -5.13
C GLU A 531 12.88 -32.05 -4.77
N ASN A 532 14.08 -31.49 -4.62
CA ASN A 532 15.27 -32.23 -4.25
C ASN A 532 15.10 -32.89 -2.88
N TYR A 533 14.62 -32.19 -1.86
CA TYR A 533 14.38 -32.76 -0.53
C TYR A 533 13.28 -33.80 -0.55
N LYS A 534 12.18 -33.53 -1.23
CA LYS A 534 11.11 -34.52 -1.40
C LYS A 534 11.59 -35.81 -2.05
N ASN A 535 12.40 -35.71 -3.10
CA ASN A 535 12.96 -36.88 -3.80
C ASN A 535 13.95 -37.68 -2.91
N GLN A 536 14.54 -37.03 -1.91
CA GLN A 536 15.35 -37.71 -0.87
C GLN A 536 14.49 -38.35 0.22
N GLY A 537 13.15 -38.13 0.19
CA GLY A 537 12.23 -38.65 1.22
C GLY A 537 12.25 -37.85 2.52
N VAL A 538 12.77 -36.62 2.50
CA VAL A 538 12.74 -35.71 3.64
C VAL A 538 11.44 -34.92 3.59
N PRO A 539 10.61 -34.94 4.65
CA PRO A 539 9.38 -34.15 4.70
C PRO A 539 9.64 -32.66 4.56
N VAL A 540 8.82 -31.96 3.74
CA VAL A 540 8.91 -30.52 3.48
C VAL A 540 7.66 -29.81 3.99
N VAL A 541 7.87 -28.79 4.81
CA VAL A 541 6.84 -27.87 5.29
C VAL A 541 7.10 -26.49 4.70
N SER A 542 6.23 -26.02 3.82
CA SER A 542 6.31 -24.69 3.24
C SER A 542 5.50 -23.69 4.04
N VAL A 543 6.12 -22.55 4.34
CA VAL A 543 5.51 -21.34 4.93
C VAL A 543 5.58 -20.25 3.87
N PHE A 544 4.47 -19.98 3.22
CA PHE A 544 4.40 -19.07 2.07
C PHE A 544 3.96 -17.68 2.50
N LEU A 545 4.83 -16.69 2.30
CA LEU A 545 4.61 -15.29 2.62
C LEU A 545 4.09 -14.55 1.37
N SER A 546 2.90 -13.98 1.43
CA SER A 546 2.35 -13.24 0.29
C SER A 546 1.28 -12.25 0.67
N GLY A 547 1.15 -11.20 -0.14
CA GLY A 547 0.08 -10.20 -0.02
C GLY A 547 -1.22 -10.62 -0.71
N ARG A 548 -1.26 -11.82 -1.32
CA ARG A 548 -2.41 -12.33 -2.07
C ARG A 548 -2.32 -13.85 -2.26
N PRO A 549 -3.41 -14.58 -2.52
CA PRO A 549 -3.31 -15.93 -3.08
C PRO A 549 -2.62 -15.91 -4.45
N MET A 550 -1.70 -16.84 -4.65
CA MET A 550 -0.95 -16.97 -5.91
C MET A 550 -1.01 -18.41 -6.42
N TRP A 551 -0.79 -18.59 -7.69
CA TRP A 551 -0.64 -19.91 -8.26
C TRP A 551 0.73 -20.49 -7.82
N THR A 552 0.67 -21.50 -6.99
CA THR A 552 1.81 -22.15 -6.32
C THR A 552 1.67 -23.68 -6.39
N ASN A 553 1.07 -24.20 -7.45
CA ASN A 553 0.83 -25.64 -7.57
C ASN A 553 2.13 -26.47 -7.51
N PRO A 554 3.25 -26.06 -8.15
CA PRO A 554 4.53 -26.79 -8.02
C PRO A 554 5.04 -26.83 -6.57
N GLU A 555 4.97 -25.73 -5.85
CA GLU A 555 5.40 -25.61 -4.46
C GLU A 555 4.51 -26.45 -3.52
N ILE A 556 3.19 -26.42 -3.73
CA ILE A 556 2.24 -27.27 -2.99
C ILE A 556 2.49 -28.75 -3.28
N ASN A 557 2.78 -29.10 -4.53
CA ASN A 557 3.10 -30.48 -4.92
C ASN A 557 4.37 -30.97 -4.23
N ASN A 558 5.40 -30.13 -4.12
CA ASN A 558 6.69 -30.44 -3.54
C ASN A 558 6.75 -30.29 -2.01
N SER A 559 5.62 -30.00 -1.37
CA SER A 559 5.50 -29.92 0.09
C SER A 559 4.59 -31.01 0.64
N ASP A 560 4.91 -31.53 1.84
CA ASP A 560 4.02 -32.40 2.61
C ASP A 560 2.98 -31.58 3.37
N SER A 561 3.39 -30.39 3.86
CA SER A 561 2.49 -29.39 4.44
C SER A 561 2.74 -28.04 3.79
N PHE A 562 1.65 -27.29 3.54
CA PHE A 562 1.71 -25.94 2.95
C PHE A 562 0.83 -24.98 3.73
N ILE A 563 1.44 -23.89 4.22
CA ILE A 563 0.79 -22.86 5.03
C ILE A 563 0.78 -21.55 4.25
N ALA A 564 -0.39 -20.98 4.01
CA ALA A 564 -0.51 -19.59 3.60
C ALA A 564 -0.34 -18.70 4.85
N ALA A 565 0.80 -18.03 4.93
CA ALA A 565 1.19 -17.26 6.11
C ALA A 565 0.95 -15.76 5.94
N TRP A 566 0.55 -15.33 4.74
CA TRP A 566 0.29 -13.94 4.41
C TRP A 566 1.50 -13.05 4.70
N LEU A 567 1.28 -11.91 5.33
CA LEU A 567 2.29 -10.99 5.82
C LEU A 567 2.11 -10.88 7.34
N PRO A 568 2.78 -11.76 8.14
CA PRO A 568 2.46 -11.97 9.55
C PRO A 568 2.93 -10.86 10.49
N GLY A 569 3.76 -9.90 10.02
CA GLY A 569 4.23 -8.81 10.86
C GLY A 569 5.40 -9.18 11.77
N SER A 570 5.50 -8.50 12.93
CA SER A 570 6.68 -8.56 13.81
C SER A 570 6.75 -9.78 14.74
N GLU A 571 5.74 -10.65 14.80
CA GLU A 571 5.68 -11.75 15.75
C GLU A 571 5.77 -13.13 15.05
N GLY A 572 6.85 -13.36 14.27
CA GLY A 572 7.09 -14.60 13.53
C GLY A 572 7.10 -15.87 14.39
N GLY A 573 7.37 -15.73 15.70
CA GLY A 573 7.24 -16.81 16.67
C GLY A 573 5.82 -17.41 16.75
N GLY A 574 4.78 -16.69 16.32
CA GLY A 574 3.43 -17.23 16.25
C GLY A 574 3.27 -18.35 15.22
N ILE A 575 4.06 -18.31 14.14
CA ILE A 575 4.15 -19.41 13.16
C ILE A 575 4.81 -20.63 13.81
N ALA A 576 5.92 -20.42 14.51
CA ALA A 576 6.61 -21.50 15.19
C ALA A 576 5.73 -22.18 16.26
N ASP A 577 4.87 -21.42 16.97
CA ASP A 577 3.88 -21.97 17.90
C ASP A 577 3.00 -23.04 17.25
N LEU A 578 2.61 -22.83 16.00
CA LEU A 578 1.80 -23.78 15.24
C LEU A 578 2.63 -24.88 14.57
N LEU A 579 3.83 -24.60 14.07
CA LEU A 579 4.68 -25.64 13.48
C LEU A 579 4.94 -26.79 14.48
N PHE A 580 5.12 -26.44 15.77
CA PHE A 580 5.44 -27.38 16.84
C PHE A 580 4.27 -27.69 17.79
N ARG A 581 3.14 -27.02 17.62
CA ARG A 581 1.98 -27.12 18.54
C ARG A 581 2.42 -27.03 20.02
N VAL A 582 3.10 -25.91 20.35
CA VAL A 582 3.70 -25.72 21.70
C VAL A 582 2.70 -25.73 22.84
N ASP A 583 1.44 -25.50 22.57
CA ASP A 583 0.30 -25.69 23.48
C ASP A 583 -0.72 -26.61 22.79
N PRO A 584 -1.21 -27.67 23.49
CA PRO A 584 -2.19 -28.59 22.91
C PRO A 584 -3.50 -27.93 22.45
N THR A 585 -3.82 -26.74 22.96
CA THR A 585 -5.00 -25.97 22.55
C THR A 585 -4.81 -25.20 21.26
N TYR A 586 -3.56 -25.06 20.76
CA TYR A 586 -3.30 -24.38 19.52
C TYR A 586 -3.65 -25.27 18.33
N ASP A 587 -4.31 -24.67 17.36
CA ASP A 587 -4.65 -25.30 16.08
C ASP A 587 -4.65 -24.25 14.96
N PHE A 588 -4.64 -24.71 13.72
CA PHE A 588 -4.86 -23.86 12.55
C PHE A 588 -6.33 -23.51 12.47
N THR A 589 -6.67 -22.34 12.99
CA THR A 589 -8.05 -21.80 12.98
C THR A 589 -8.32 -20.87 11.82
N GLY A 590 -7.26 -20.33 11.20
CA GLY A 590 -7.36 -19.44 10.03
C GLY A 590 -8.10 -20.08 8.87
N ARG A 591 -8.86 -19.28 8.15
CA ARG A 591 -9.61 -19.69 6.96
C ARG A 591 -9.33 -18.69 5.84
N LEU A 592 -9.23 -19.18 4.60
CA LEU A 592 -9.00 -18.30 3.46
C LEU A 592 -10.01 -17.16 3.43
N SER A 593 -9.51 -15.94 3.51
CA SER A 593 -10.28 -14.71 3.31
C SER A 593 -10.39 -14.30 1.84
N PHE A 594 -9.65 -14.98 0.99
CA PHE A 594 -9.67 -14.92 -0.47
C PHE A 594 -9.54 -16.33 -1.03
N SER A 595 -10.26 -16.62 -2.11
CA SER A 595 -10.16 -17.88 -2.82
C SER A 595 -8.78 -18.06 -3.44
N TRP A 596 -8.23 -19.29 -3.39
CA TRP A 596 -6.93 -19.61 -3.97
C TRP A 596 -7.05 -20.00 -5.44
N PRO A 597 -6.25 -19.45 -6.37
CA PRO A 597 -6.39 -19.69 -7.80
C PRO A 597 -5.89 -21.09 -8.19
N SER A 598 -6.57 -21.74 -9.13
CA SER A 598 -6.10 -22.99 -9.73
C SER A 598 -5.13 -22.77 -10.89
N LYS A 599 -5.10 -21.56 -11.46
CA LYS A 599 -4.23 -21.13 -12.56
C LYS A 599 -3.68 -19.73 -12.31
N ALA A 600 -2.50 -19.47 -12.87
CA ALA A 600 -1.88 -18.15 -12.83
C ALA A 600 -2.61 -17.15 -13.74
N LEU A 601 -3.09 -17.62 -14.90
CA LEU A 601 -3.88 -16.80 -15.82
C LEU A 601 -5.26 -16.51 -15.22
N VAL A 602 -5.56 -15.25 -14.98
CA VAL A 602 -6.88 -14.80 -14.49
C VAL A 602 -7.84 -14.68 -15.64
N SER A 603 -8.98 -15.35 -15.55
CA SER A 603 -10.08 -15.30 -16.52
C SER A 603 -11.42 -15.14 -15.82
N GLU A 604 -12.47 -14.73 -16.56
CA GLU A 604 -13.83 -14.57 -16.01
C GLU A 604 -14.39 -15.85 -15.33
N ASN A 605 -13.90 -17.02 -15.71
CA ASN A 605 -14.33 -18.33 -15.20
C ASN A 605 -13.20 -19.01 -14.40
N ASN A 606 -12.39 -18.26 -13.67
CA ASN A 606 -11.32 -18.85 -12.89
C ASN A 606 -11.85 -19.92 -11.93
N GLU A 607 -11.47 -21.18 -12.21
CA GLU A 607 -11.64 -22.26 -11.25
C GLU A 607 -10.76 -21.96 -10.02
N LYS A 608 -11.33 -22.16 -8.86
CA LYS A 608 -10.63 -21.99 -7.60
C LYS A 608 -10.02 -23.32 -7.20
N LEU A 609 -8.77 -23.29 -6.78
CA LEU A 609 -8.12 -24.47 -6.20
C LEU A 609 -8.67 -24.72 -4.79
N PHE A 610 -8.73 -23.66 -3.98
CA PHE A 610 -9.37 -23.70 -2.68
C PHE A 610 -10.37 -22.53 -2.58
N GLU A 611 -11.57 -22.85 -2.13
CA GLU A 611 -12.65 -21.88 -1.98
C GLU A 611 -12.44 -20.95 -0.79
N LEU A 612 -13.09 -19.80 -0.80
CA LEU A 612 -13.22 -18.92 0.36
C LEU A 612 -13.66 -19.73 1.59
N GLY A 613 -13.02 -19.49 2.73
CA GLY A 613 -13.28 -20.21 3.98
C GLY A 613 -12.59 -21.58 4.09
N TYR A 614 -11.83 -22.01 3.08
CA TYR A 614 -11.02 -23.23 3.18
C TYR A 614 -9.89 -23.06 4.19
N GLY A 615 -9.55 -24.15 4.88
CA GLY A 615 -8.43 -24.26 5.81
C GLY A 615 -8.55 -25.56 6.61
N LEU A 616 -7.43 -26.22 6.80
CA LEU A 616 -7.33 -27.46 7.55
C LEU A 616 -6.99 -27.20 9.02
N SER A 617 -7.21 -28.18 9.87
CA SER A 617 -6.71 -28.28 11.25
C SER A 617 -5.78 -29.48 11.37
N TYR A 618 -5.10 -29.68 12.50
CA TYR A 618 -4.28 -30.87 12.71
C TYR A 618 -5.09 -32.18 12.61
N ASP A 619 -6.36 -32.15 13.03
CA ASP A 619 -7.22 -33.32 13.02
C ASP A 619 -7.89 -33.58 11.65
N SER A 620 -7.61 -32.74 10.65
CA SER A 620 -8.12 -32.91 9.29
C SER A 620 -7.43 -34.11 8.63
N ASN A 621 -8.23 -35.03 8.10
CA ASN A 621 -7.74 -36.21 7.37
C ASN A 621 -7.83 -36.03 5.84
N LEU A 622 -8.00 -34.80 5.36
CA LEU A 622 -8.04 -34.51 3.93
C LEU A 622 -6.63 -34.64 3.35
N ILE A 623 -6.52 -35.42 2.29
CA ILE A 623 -5.29 -35.53 1.49
C ILE A 623 -5.45 -34.62 0.28
N VAL A 624 -4.48 -33.75 0.06
CA VAL A 624 -4.40 -32.94 -1.16
C VAL A 624 -3.56 -33.74 -2.16
N ASP A 625 -4.23 -34.22 -3.22
CA ASP A 625 -3.59 -34.96 -4.30
C ASP A 625 -2.65 -34.06 -5.12
N SER A 626 -1.86 -34.67 -6.03
CA SER A 626 -1.01 -33.90 -6.94
C SER A 626 -1.84 -32.98 -7.81
N LEU A 627 -1.46 -31.71 -7.83
CA LEU A 627 -2.13 -30.63 -8.56
C LEU A 627 -1.58 -30.52 -9.99
N PRO A 628 -2.41 -30.12 -10.96
CA PRO A 628 -1.92 -29.77 -12.29
C PRO A 628 -0.94 -28.58 -12.22
N GLU A 629 0.19 -28.69 -12.96
CA GLU A 629 1.21 -27.64 -13.04
C GLU A 629 1.10 -26.81 -14.34
N ASP A 630 -0.06 -26.84 -14.97
CA ASP A 630 -0.39 -25.95 -16.08
C ASP A 630 -0.85 -24.60 -15.53
N SER A 631 -0.01 -23.59 -15.61
CA SER A 631 -0.29 -22.23 -15.15
C SER A 631 -1.39 -21.53 -15.98
N GLY A 632 -1.71 -22.06 -17.16
CA GLY A 632 -2.59 -21.42 -18.14
C GLY A 632 -1.94 -20.26 -18.89
N LEU A 633 -0.68 -19.94 -18.58
CA LEU A 633 0.09 -18.94 -19.32
C LEU A 633 0.69 -19.60 -20.56
N GLU A 634 0.63 -18.91 -21.71
CA GLU A 634 1.37 -19.37 -22.88
C GLU A 634 2.86 -19.29 -22.60
N ASP A 635 3.58 -20.39 -22.80
CA ASP A 635 5.04 -20.37 -22.79
C ASP A 635 5.50 -19.62 -24.04
N SER A 636 5.60 -18.31 -23.90
CA SER A 636 5.99 -17.42 -25.01
C SER A 636 7.43 -17.64 -25.45
N GLY A 637 8.22 -18.43 -24.69
CA GLY A 637 9.65 -18.60 -24.86
C GLY A 637 10.42 -17.26 -24.72
N LEU A 638 9.77 -16.23 -24.19
CA LEU A 638 10.36 -14.93 -23.90
C LEU A 638 10.76 -14.90 -22.44
N ALA A 639 12.03 -14.79 -22.16
CA ALA A 639 12.58 -14.63 -20.82
C ALA A 639 12.18 -13.29 -20.17
N SER A 640 11.59 -12.34 -20.92
CA SER A 640 11.12 -11.06 -20.41
C SER A 640 9.79 -10.65 -21.08
N THR A 641 8.94 -9.96 -20.31
CA THR A 641 7.71 -9.32 -20.79
C THR A 641 7.99 -8.15 -21.75
N GLY A 642 9.27 -7.88 -22.05
CA GLY A 642 9.69 -6.67 -22.75
C GLY A 642 9.59 -5.41 -21.89
N GLN A 643 9.30 -5.54 -20.59
CA GLN A 643 9.37 -4.45 -19.63
C GLN A 643 10.62 -4.57 -18.78
N PHE A 644 11.29 -3.46 -18.53
CA PHE A 644 12.54 -3.40 -17.79
C PHE A 644 12.41 -2.58 -16.50
N TYR A 645 11.68 -1.48 -16.57
CA TYR A 645 11.34 -0.65 -15.42
C TYR A 645 9.93 -0.09 -15.60
N SER A 646 9.06 -0.38 -14.69
CA SER A 646 7.65 0.00 -14.76
C SER A 646 7.10 0.32 -13.39
N LYS A 647 6.22 1.32 -13.29
CA LYS A 647 5.51 1.68 -12.05
C LYS A 647 6.46 1.89 -10.86
N GLY A 648 7.63 2.44 -11.09
CA GLY A 648 8.61 2.71 -10.03
C GLY A 648 9.47 1.53 -9.61
N ALA A 649 9.33 0.35 -10.21
CA ALA A 649 10.10 -0.85 -9.91
C ALA A 649 10.82 -1.43 -11.13
N VAL A 650 11.99 -2.03 -10.91
CA VAL A 650 12.63 -2.86 -11.92
C VAL A 650 11.87 -4.17 -12.07
N VAL A 651 11.71 -4.62 -13.31
CA VAL A 651 10.97 -5.85 -13.63
C VAL A 651 11.93 -7.05 -13.63
N PRO A 652 11.72 -8.07 -12.81
CA PRO A 652 12.56 -9.28 -12.83
C PRO A 652 12.59 -9.95 -14.22
N PRO A 653 13.73 -10.55 -14.65
CA PRO A 653 14.96 -10.80 -13.88
C PRO A 653 15.98 -9.65 -13.90
N TRP A 654 15.59 -8.47 -14.35
CA TRP A 654 16.45 -7.30 -14.45
C TRP A 654 16.77 -6.70 -13.08
N LYS A 655 17.96 -6.11 -12.95
CA LYS A 655 18.47 -5.43 -11.75
C LYS A 655 19.02 -4.06 -12.13
N LEU A 656 18.93 -3.10 -11.20
CA LEU A 656 19.46 -1.74 -11.40
C LEU A 656 20.87 -1.65 -10.82
N TRP A 657 21.77 -0.96 -11.53
CA TRP A 657 23.18 -0.80 -11.14
C TRP A 657 23.69 0.61 -11.36
N LEU A 658 24.56 1.07 -10.45
CA LEU A 658 25.42 2.23 -10.65
C LEU A 658 26.86 1.77 -10.82
N ILE A 659 27.55 2.30 -11.80
CA ILE A 659 28.93 2.01 -12.11
C ILE A 659 29.75 3.32 -12.15
N SER A 660 30.90 3.33 -11.48
CA SER A 660 31.86 4.44 -11.51
C SER A 660 33.29 3.88 -11.52
N GLY A 661 33.93 3.88 -12.68
CA GLY A 661 35.21 3.20 -12.88
C GLY A 661 35.12 1.71 -12.56
N ASP A 662 35.97 1.24 -11.65
CA ASP A 662 35.97 -0.17 -11.17
C ASP A 662 34.92 -0.45 -10.08
N LEU A 663 34.16 0.55 -9.65
CA LEU A 663 33.12 0.40 -8.61
C LEU A 663 31.79 0.07 -9.27
N GLU A 664 31.20 -1.04 -8.87
CA GLU A 664 29.88 -1.47 -9.30
C GLU A 664 29.00 -1.71 -8.07
N LYS A 665 27.81 -1.11 -8.07
CA LYS A 665 26.87 -1.23 -6.95
C LYS A 665 25.46 -1.51 -7.45
N GLN A 666 24.91 -2.64 -7.04
CA GLN A 666 23.49 -2.89 -7.24
C GLN A 666 22.68 -1.90 -6.40
N ILE A 667 21.64 -1.34 -7.01
CA ILE A 667 20.72 -0.42 -6.34
C ILE A 667 19.68 -1.27 -5.59
N ALA A 668 19.84 -1.32 -4.29
CA ALA A 668 18.89 -2.00 -3.39
C ALA A 668 18.00 -0.99 -2.62
N SER A 669 18.40 0.29 -2.56
CA SER A 669 17.66 1.34 -1.85
C SER A 669 17.84 2.71 -2.51
N PHE A 670 16.92 3.64 -2.22
CA PHE A 670 16.95 5.02 -2.69
C PHE A 670 16.89 6.00 -1.50
N PRO A 671 17.62 7.14 -1.56
CA PRO A 671 18.64 7.46 -2.55
C PRO A 671 19.91 6.61 -2.37
N THR A 672 20.66 6.39 -3.45
CA THR A 672 21.97 5.76 -3.37
C THR A 672 22.95 6.44 -4.33
N SER A 673 24.26 6.27 -4.08
CA SER A 673 25.31 6.89 -4.90
C SER A 673 26.53 5.99 -5.06
N VAL A 674 27.25 6.19 -6.18
CA VAL A 674 28.58 5.64 -6.43
C VAL A 674 29.36 6.66 -7.26
N GLY A 675 30.56 7.01 -6.83
CA GLY A 675 31.34 8.06 -7.49
C GLY A 675 30.58 9.38 -7.53
N GLY A 676 30.49 9.98 -8.71
CA GLY A 676 29.74 11.21 -8.94
C GLY A 676 28.27 10.99 -9.33
N LEU A 677 27.77 9.76 -9.30
CA LEU A 677 26.43 9.40 -9.73
C LEU A 677 25.50 9.22 -8.53
N ILE A 678 24.40 9.94 -8.52
CA ILE A 678 23.36 9.84 -7.49
C ILE A 678 22.05 9.41 -8.16
N ILE A 679 21.37 8.43 -7.59
CA ILE A 679 20.04 8.03 -8.02
C ILE A 679 19.04 8.14 -6.87
N SER A 680 17.84 8.65 -7.16
CA SER A 680 16.72 8.78 -6.24
C SER A 680 15.41 8.49 -6.95
N LYS A 681 14.32 8.46 -6.21
CA LYS A 681 12.97 8.39 -6.78
C LYS A 681 12.45 9.79 -7.13
N THR A 682 11.54 9.85 -8.09
CA THR A 682 10.80 11.05 -8.49
C THR A 682 9.48 10.65 -9.12
N ASP A 683 8.59 11.63 -9.33
CA ASP A 683 7.26 11.40 -9.87
C ASP A 683 7.21 11.69 -11.38
N HIS A 684 6.48 10.85 -12.11
CA HIS A 684 6.13 11.06 -13.52
C HIS A 684 4.60 11.10 -13.69
N LEU A 685 3.93 9.95 -13.55
CA LEU A 685 2.47 9.79 -13.63
C LEU A 685 1.85 9.52 -12.25
N ALA A 686 2.64 8.95 -11.36
CA ALA A 686 2.25 8.63 -9.99
C ALA A 686 3.45 8.90 -9.05
N GLN A 687 3.21 8.85 -7.76
CA GLN A 687 4.24 9.04 -6.74
C GLN A 687 5.35 8.00 -6.90
N GLU A 688 6.61 8.46 -6.97
CA GLU A 688 7.82 7.62 -7.03
C GLU A 688 7.84 6.57 -8.16
N ASP A 689 7.10 6.79 -9.25
CA ASP A 689 7.05 5.89 -10.40
C ASP A 689 8.21 6.08 -11.40
N ALA A 690 9.13 6.99 -11.11
CA ALA A 690 10.30 7.32 -11.93
C ALA A 690 11.59 7.33 -11.11
N LEU A 691 12.73 7.21 -11.80
CA LEU A 691 14.07 7.40 -11.26
C LEU A 691 14.57 8.80 -11.61
N ARG A 692 15.23 9.48 -10.68
CA ARG A 692 16.02 10.69 -10.94
C ARG A 692 17.49 10.35 -10.85
N ILE A 693 18.24 10.62 -11.90
CA ILE A 693 19.66 10.30 -12.02
C ILE A 693 20.41 11.61 -12.19
N ASN A 694 21.35 11.88 -11.28
CA ASN A 694 22.14 13.10 -11.26
C ASN A 694 23.63 12.78 -11.35
N TRP A 695 24.30 13.32 -12.36
CA TRP A 695 25.76 13.29 -12.51
C TRP A 695 26.34 14.55 -11.87
N THR A 696 26.82 14.43 -10.62
CA THR A 696 27.30 15.58 -9.85
C THR A 696 28.56 16.21 -10.44
N ILE A 697 28.75 17.53 -10.20
CA ILE A 697 29.98 18.24 -10.52
C ILE A 697 30.88 18.19 -9.28
N GLY A 698 31.99 17.44 -9.34
CA GLY A 698 32.94 17.35 -8.20
C GLY A 698 34.27 16.72 -8.59
N GLU A 699 35.28 16.76 -7.69
CA GLU A 699 36.60 16.15 -7.91
C GLU A 699 36.55 14.62 -8.08
N GLU A 700 35.45 13.98 -7.65
CA GLU A 700 35.23 12.53 -7.75
C GLU A 700 34.52 12.13 -9.04
N THR A 701 34.00 13.09 -9.83
CA THR A 701 33.30 12.81 -11.08
C THR A 701 34.32 12.52 -12.21
N ARG A 702 34.31 11.28 -12.67
CA ARG A 702 35.20 10.88 -13.78
C ARG A 702 34.45 11.00 -15.10
N TYR A 703 34.73 12.04 -15.85
CA TYR A 703 34.41 12.12 -17.26
C TYR A 703 35.60 11.60 -18.07
N SER A 704 35.45 10.46 -18.71
CA SER A 704 36.34 10.03 -19.78
C SER A 704 35.52 9.84 -21.05
N PRO A 705 35.93 10.46 -22.17
CA PRO A 705 35.35 10.15 -23.47
C PRO A 705 35.67 8.73 -23.94
N SER A 706 36.57 8.02 -23.24
CA SER A 706 36.92 6.63 -23.47
C SER A 706 36.50 5.76 -22.29
N ASP A 707 35.47 4.96 -22.48
CA ASP A 707 35.07 3.69 -21.88
C ASP A 707 34.81 3.56 -20.36
N ASP A 708 35.29 4.46 -19.49
CA ASP A 708 35.28 4.27 -18.04
C ASP A 708 34.48 5.35 -17.25
N GLY A 709 33.50 5.99 -17.87
CA GLY A 709 32.66 7.02 -17.23
C GLY A 709 31.63 6.46 -16.25
N ASP A 710 31.05 7.34 -15.43
CA ASP A 710 29.95 7.00 -14.51
C ASP A 710 28.65 6.73 -15.29
N TYR A 711 28.00 5.59 -15.08
CA TYR A 711 26.77 5.23 -15.77
C TYR A 711 25.79 4.41 -14.93
N PHE A 712 24.53 4.56 -15.28
CA PHE A 712 23.42 3.73 -14.81
C PHE A 712 23.16 2.61 -15.80
N ARG A 713 22.83 1.41 -15.32
CA ARG A 713 22.37 0.32 -16.20
C ARG A 713 21.30 -0.55 -15.58
N ILE A 714 20.48 -1.14 -16.45
CA ILE A 714 19.53 -2.20 -16.13
C ILE A 714 20.06 -3.49 -16.73
N SER A 715 20.42 -4.47 -15.93
CA SER A 715 21.08 -5.69 -16.41
C SER A 715 20.54 -6.96 -15.74
N THR A 716 20.81 -8.10 -16.39
CA THR A 716 20.47 -9.44 -15.93
C THR A 716 21.71 -10.36 -15.98
N GLU A 717 21.75 -11.36 -15.13
CA GLU A 717 22.80 -12.39 -15.13
C GLU A 717 22.60 -13.43 -16.23
N GLN A 718 21.33 -13.62 -16.66
CA GLN A 718 21.00 -14.53 -17.76
C GLN A 718 20.78 -13.71 -19.03
N PRO A 719 21.59 -13.90 -20.08
CA PRO A 719 21.43 -13.14 -21.32
C PRO A 719 20.06 -13.35 -21.96
N ASP A 720 19.42 -12.27 -22.37
CA ASP A 720 18.16 -12.28 -23.09
C ASP A 720 18.39 -12.25 -24.61
N ASN A 721 17.65 -13.04 -25.36
CA ASN A 721 17.73 -13.10 -26.80
C ASN A 721 16.68 -12.19 -27.44
N MET A 722 17.10 -10.99 -27.82
CA MET A 722 16.25 -9.97 -28.45
C MET A 722 16.33 -9.97 -30.00
N THR A 723 16.89 -11.02 -30.61
CA THR A 723 17.02 -11.10 -32.10
C THR A 723 15.67 -11.02 -32.78
N ARG A 724 14.62 -11.68 -32.21
CA ARG A 724 13.27 -11.63 -32.78
C ARG A 724 12.69 -10.22 -32.68
N GLN A 725 12.91 -9.54 -31.61
CA GLN A 725 12.44 -8.17 -31.36
C GLN A 725 13.13 -7.18 -32.28
N SER A 726 14.45 -7.29 -32.45
CA SER A 726 15.21 -6.47 -33.40
C SER A 726 14.75 -6.70 -34.84
N ASN A 727 14.59 -7.95 -35.26
CA ASN A 727 14.09 -8.29 -36.60
C ASN A 727 12.62 -7.88 -36.79
N GLY A 728 11.82 -7.84 -35.73
CA GLY A 728 10.45 -7.35 -35.71
C GLY A 728 10.32 -5.82 -35.69
N ALA A 729 11.43 -5.09 -35.80
CA ALA A 729 11.49 -3.62 -35.76
C ALA A 729 10.95 -3.01 -34.43
N MET A 730 11.04 -3.75 -33.32
CA MET A 730 10.72 -3.21 -32.01
C MET A 730 11.71 -2.13 -31.58
N LYS A 731 11.28 -1.29 -30.67
CA LYS A 731 12.01 -0.16 -30.13
C LYS A 731 12.19 -0.28 -28.64
N LEU A 732 13.31 0.22 -28.14
CA LEU A 732 13.44 0.56 -26.71
C LEU A 732 12.70 1.88 -26.49
N ALA A 733 11.63 1.83 -25.70
CA ALA A 733 10.80 2.97 -25.33
C ALA A 733 11.07 3.36 -23.87
N PHE A 734 11.13 4.66 -23.57
CA PHE A 734 11.22 5.18 -22.21
C PHE A 734 10.73 6.62 -22.14
N ASN A 735 10.22 7.03 -20.98
CA ASN A 735 9.90 8.42 -20.70
C ASN A 735 11.07 9.09 -19.99
N ALA A 736 11.43 10.32 -20.38
CA ALA A 736 12.48 11.07 -19.70
C ALA A 736 12.20 12.57 -19.68
N LYS A 737 12.82 13.26 -18.70
CA LYS A 737 12.70 14.70 -18.45
C LYS A 737 14.02 15.24 -17.91
N SER A 738 14.42 16.44 -18.33
CA SER A 738 15.52 17.20 -17.70
C SER A 738 15.00 18.02 -16.52
N PHE A 739 15.76 17.99 -15.41
CA PHE A 739 15.51 18.84 -14.24
C PHE A 739 16.41 20.07 -14.17
N SER A 740 17.38 20.22 -15.10
CA SER A 740 18.29 21.38 -15.13
C SER A 740 17.65 22.68 -15.63
N GLY A 741 16.41 22.62 -16.14
CA GLY A 741 15.75 23.77 -16.77
C GLY A 741 16.18 24.05 -18.22
N SER A 742 17.04 23.20 -18.79
CA SER A 742 17.49 23.21 -20.17
C SER A 742 17.46 21.79 -20.76
N ASN A 743 17.48 21.65 -22.08
CA ASN A 743 17.64 20.33 -22.68
C ASN A 743 19.02 19.76 -22.34
N GLU A 744 19.07 18.47 -22.03
CA GLU A 744 20.29 17.74 -21.70
C GLU A 744 20.57 16.63 -22.71
N VAL A 745 21.83 16.33 -22.92
CA VAL A 745 22.26 15.26 -23.83
C VAL A 745 22.74 14.08 -23.01
N ILE A 746 22.10 12.93 -23.23
CA ILE A 746 22.53 11.64 -22.66
C ILE A 746 22.98 10.70 -23.77
N ARG A 747 23.73 9.68 -23.39
CA ARG A 747 24.08 8.56 -24.24
C ARG A 747 23.39 7.31 -23.76
N VAL A 748 22.62 6.68 -24.65
CA VAL A 748 21.84 5.46 -24.35
C VAL A 748 22.44 4.28 -25.11
N GLY A 749 22.67 3.17 -24.42
CA GLY A 749 23.23 1.94 -24.99
C GLY A 749 22.57 0.68 -24.45
N GLN A 750 23.01 -0.45 -25.04
CA GLN A 750 22.73 -1.81 -24.51
C GLN A 750 24.08 -2.54 -24.38
N CYS A 751 24.12 -3.61 -23.60
CA CYS A 751 25.30 -4.46 -23.51
C CYS A 751 24.95 -5.90 -23.88
N ASP A 752 25.83 -6.56 -24.61
CA ASP A 752 25.78 -8.01 -24.83
C ASP A 752 26.69 -8.78 -23.86
N ILE A 753 26.70 -10.11 -23.94
CA ILE A 753 27.49 -10.97 -23.06
C ILE A 753 29.01 -10.71 -23.15
N THR A 754 29.49 -10.04 -24.21
CA THR A 754 30.89 -9.64 -24.35
C THR A 754 31.22 -8.37 -23.56
N LEU A 755 30.26 -7.82 -22.84
CA LEU A 755 30.32 -6.54 -22.12
C LEU A 755 30.68 -5.37 -23.03
N ASN A 756 30.21 -5.39 -24.25
CA ASN A 756 30.38 -4.33 -25.22
C ASN A 756 29.42 -3.15 -24.92
N CYS A 757 29.68 -2.45 -23.82
CA CYS A 757 28.80 -1.42 -23.27
C CYS A 757 29.08 0.00 -23.73
N ASN A 758 30.14 0.20 -24.58
CA ASN A 758 30.60 1.52 -25.01
C ASN A 758 29.94 2.04 -26.31
N LYS A 759 29.03 1.26 -26.86
CA LYS A 759 28.33 1.59 -28.11
C LYS A 759 26.99 2.23 -27.77
N THR A 760 26.93 3.55 -27.89
CA THR A 760 25.81 4.35 -27.43
C THR A 760 25.29 5.29 -28.51
N LEU A 761 24.06 5.71 -28.40
CA LEU A 761 23.39 6.73 -29.19
C LEU A 761 23.19 7.99 -28.36
N GLU A 762 23.40 9.16 -28.93
CA GLU A 762 23.13 10.44 -28.27
C GLU A 762 21.64 10.81 -28.41
N ILE A 763 21.01 11.15 -27.27
CA ILE A 763 19.61 11.55 -27.19
C ILE A 763 19.52 12.86 -26.42
N GLU A 764 18.82 13.84 -27.00
CA GLU A 764 18.50 15.11 -26.32
C GLU A 764 17.21 14.98 -25.51
N ILE A 765 17.28 15.21 -24.19
CA ILE A 765 16.17 15.10 -23.26
C ILE A 765 15.58 16.48 -23.00
N ASN A 766 14.26 16.61 -23.17
CA ASN A 766 13.51 17.84 -22.98
C ASN A 766 13.23 18.15 -21.49
N ASN A 767 12.82 19.38 -21.18
CA ASN A 767 12.42 19.81 -19.84
C ASN A 767 11.04 19.27 -19.39
N GLU A 768 10.28 18.70 -20.30
CA GLU A 768 8.98 18.08 -20.00
C GLU A 768 9.10 16.57 -20.19
N TRP A 769 8.30 15.81 -19.43
CA TRP A 769 8.22 14.38 -19.61
C TRP A 769 7.84 14.03 -21.05
N THR A 770 8.74 13.37 -21.75
CA THR A 770 8.61 13.04 -23.18
C THR A 770 8.98 11.58 -23.37
N GLU A 771 8.24 10.89 -24.23
CA GLU A 771 8.56 9.52 -24.61
C GLU A 771 9.61 9.50 -25.72
N TYR A 772 10.62 8.68 -25.54
CA TYR A 772 11.73 8.47 -26.48
C TYR A 772 11.69 7.04 -26.99
N LEU A 773 11.90 6.87 -28.29
CA LEU A 773 11.85 5.59 -28.98
C LEU A 773 13.16 5.39 -29.76
N ILE A 774 13.91 4.33 -29.43
CA ILE A 774 15.17 3.97 -30.10
C ILE A 774 14.97 2.59 -30.73
N SER A 775 15.22 2.47 -32.03
CA SER A 775 15.10 1.18 -32.71
C SER A 775 16.14 0.19 -32.19
N LEU A 776 15.76 -1.03 -31.87
CA LEU A 776 16.72 -2.09 -31.51
C LEU A 776 17.72 -2.34 -32.66
N LYS A 777 17.31 -2.09 -33.91
CA LYS A 777 18.18 -2.19 -35.09
C LYS A 777 19.32 -1.18 -35.08
N ASP A 778 19.14 -0.03 -34.41
CA ASP A 778 20.21 0.96 -34.30
C ASP A 778 21.33 0.45 -33.40
N PHE A 779 21.00 -0.25 -32.31
CA PHE A 779 21.98 -0.91 -31.44
C PHE A 779 22.67 -2.08 -32.16
N GLU A 780 21.93 -2.89 -32.90
CA GLU A 780 22.51 -3.96 -33.72
C GLU A 780 23.48 -3.42 -34.79
N ASN A 781 23.12 -2.29 -35.44
CA ASN A 781 24.01 -1.60 -36.43
C ASN A 781 25.29 -1.06 -35.77
N LEU A 782 25.26 -0.70 -34.50
CA LEU A 782 26.45 -0.38 -33.73
C LEU A 782 27.29 -1.63 -33.40
N GLY A 783 26.79 -2.84 -33.68
CA GLY A 783 27.43 -4.14 -33.48
C GLY A 783 27.22 -4.71 -32.09
N ILE A 784 26.11 -4.44 -31.45
CA ILE A 784 25.61 -5.17 -30.26
C ILE A 784 25.00 -6.49 -30.72
N ASP A 785 25.35 -7.59 -30.07
CA ASP A 785 24.80 -8.91 -30.36
C ASP A 785 23.43 -9.09 -29.69
N MET A 786 22.35 -8.90 -30.46
CA MET A 786 20.98 -9.02 -30.00
C MET A 786 20.61 -10.44 -29.51
N SER A 787 21.42 -11.46 -29.76
CA SER A 787 21.17 -12.82 -29.29
C SER A 787 21.58 -13.04 -27.84
N SER A 788 22.25 -12.08 -27.21
CA SER A 788 22.89 -12.27 -25.91
C SER A 788 22.92 -10.98 -25.06
N ILE A 789 21.81 -10.25 -24.99
CA ILE A 789 21.71 -8.98 -24.26
C ILE A 789 21.77 -9.23 -22.74
N THR A 790 22.76 -8.62 -22.09
CA THR A 790 22.93 -8.63 -20.63
C THR A 790 22.50 -7.32 -19.98
N SER A 791 22.45 -6.22 -20.72
CA SER A 791 21.88 -4.95 -20.26
C SER A 791 20.87 -4.42 -21.26
N SER A 792 19.63 -4.29 -20.83
CA SER A 792 18.53 -3.78 -21.66
C SER A 792 18.65 -2.29 -21.90
N MET A 793 19.22 -1.55 -20.95
CA MET A 793 19.46 -0.12 -21.04
C MET A 793 20.68 0.28 -20.22
N LEU A 794 21.47 1.16 -20.79
CA LEU A 794 22.59 1.84 -20.16
C LEU A 794 22.47 3.33 -20.45
N ILE A 795 22.73 4.18 -19.46
CA ILE A 795 22.71 5.64 -19.62
C ILE A 795 24.01 6.23 -19.08
N MET A 796 24.66 7.03 -19.92
CA MET A 796 25.79 7.85 -19.56
C MET A 796 25.47 9.33 -19.81
N ALA A 797 26.01 10.22 -19.00
CA ALA A 797 25.88 11.66 -19.22
C ALA A 797 27.12 12.40 -18.72
N ASN A 798 27.21 13.67 -19.09
CA ASN A 798 28.26 14.55 -18.59
C ASN A 798 27.99 15.00 -17.17
N PRO A 799 29.02 15.35 -16.38
CA PRO A 799 28.82 15.98 -15.08
C PRO A 799 27.94 17.22 -15.19
N GLY A 800 26.97 17.33 -14.25
CA GLY A 800 25.98 18.40 -14.19
C GLY A 800 24.64 18.06 -14.83
N VAL A 801 24.53 16.92 -15.49
CA VAL A 801 23.24 16.42 -16.05
C VAL A 801 22.38 15.88 -14.92
N ASP A 802 21.10 16.21 -14.95
CA ASP A 802 20.07 15.79 -13.98
C ASP A 802 18.78 15.46 -14.72
N ILE A 803 18.43 14.18 -14.78
CA ILE A 803 17.29 13.69 -15.55
C ILE A 803 16.39 12.77 -14.73
N GLY A 804 15.10 12.79 -15.08
CA GLY A 804 14.15 11.76 -14.70
C GLY A 804 13.99 10.72 -15.79
N ILE A 805 13.77 9.45 -15.41
CA ILE A 805 13.48 8.37 -16.36
C ILE A 805 12.44 7.41 -15.78
N SER A 806 11.51 6.94 -16.63
CA SER A 806 10.49 5.98 -16.23
C SER A 806 10.02 5.12 -17.40
N ASN A 807 9.25 4.07 -17.10
CA ASN A 807 8.50 3.26 -18.07
C ASN A 807 9.39 2.74 -19.21
N ILE A 808 10.46 2.02 -18.84
CA ILE A 808 11.44 1.49 -19.78
C ILE A 808 10.98 0.12 -20.27
N ARG A 809 10.76 0.01 -21.61
CA ARG A 809 10.14 -1.18 -22.21
C ARG A 809 10.53 -1.37 -23.68
N LEU A 810 10.19 -2.54 -24.22
CA LEU A 810 10.13 -2.77 -25.67
C LEU A 810 8.74 -2.42 -26.21
N GLU A 811 8.68 -1.76 -27.35
CA GLU A 811 7.46 -1.38 -28.06
C GLU A 811 7.55 -1.66 -29.54
#